data_c7852822b2a13b39ce5a92757aa1ed5a
#
_entry.id   c7852822b2a13b39ce5a92757aa1ed5a
#
_cell.length_a   1.000
_cell.length_b   1.000
_cell.length_c   1.000
_cell.angle_alpha   90.00
_cell.angle_beta   90.00
_cell.angle_gamma   90.00
#
_symmetry.space_group_name_H-M   'P 1'
#
loop_
_entity.id
_entity.type
_entity.pdbx_description
1 polymer ?
#
loop_
_entity_poly.entity_id
_entity_poly.type
_entity_poly.pdbx_seq_one_letter_code
_entity_poly.pdbx_strand_id
1 'polypeptide(L)'
;MIYIADPNPWLALYAQPLHTRLTPPTADLQDFLSEYGRTHGLPAVSLESSRDWQEDLAQVLAPLPESLLDTLSKSILGIFFANGLDASGFTDMVALGDGSNNIGFVIVLDSQAFRHPSANAWASWKENSAFMADEQVQISVEIATPENDHRIQALRFLLLHEFGHIVATMTDLCPEEWVFSLPKLAGHFGKLSWQTSGSKAIRPEQNFPHREKISFYRQPALHANQALDLYRDLARTSFPTLYASMDVQEDFAECFATYVHTELLGQPYHLQLTIAGNQVYRSDDFWASARASEKKRYLRNLFEALAHNNASHTFQGLAPFLRMSLSGADLRAHAQSLLVQANQDQENAILWMNLAIGFLCLKMRDMGLAIQEQALSLQRLYRRPANCQPPRFRLLMIMTPGDLSENTPIDCLLENSPVELLYYYASVEQPLPSPMPEHDAVMVALSDSQANRALLLAVQASLLDHARPVINPPHLLPNVNRDQLSELLQGINGLDMPRTHRLTRSQVVTRLSMQRPVDITDPAALPGLPLIIRPVGSQAGNDLARITQPTELADYLKQVQSTAFFVSRFVDYSSQDGQFRKYRIAMLRGQPFICHMAISSDWMVHYVNAGMYDSADKRAEEGAFMQNFASFATRHQAALAAIYQRLQLDYLCIDCAETKDGQLLVFEIDHIMAVHAMDAASLFPFKAGQIGKLQQAFEQYLYALQPQPLLESA
;
A
#
# COMPACT_ATOMS: atom_id res chain seq x y z
N MET A 1 14.78 13.90 -31.79
CA MET A 1 13.65 12.95 -31.94
C MET A 1 14.05 11.92 -32.97
N ILE A 2 13.86 10.65 -32.66
CA ILE A 2 14.21 9.53 -33.52
C ILE A 2 12.94 9.12 -34.27
N TYR A 3 12.98 9.22 -35.60
CA TYR A 3 11.83 8.88 -36.45
C TYR A 3 11.97 7.45 -36.97
N ILE A 4 10.92 6.68 -36.81
CA ILE A 4 10.83 5.27 -37.22
C ILE A 4 9.68 5.04 -38.18
N ALA A 5 9.81 4.01 -39.05
CA ALA A 5 8.78 3.63 -40.00
C ALA A 5 7.80 2.59 -39.47
N ASP A 6 8.30 1.61 -38.67
CA ASP A 6 7.49 0.56 -38.02
C ASP A 6 7.67 0.58 -36.52
N PRO A 7 6.60 0.83 -35.74
CA PRO A 7 6.67 0.87 -34.28
C PRO A 7 6.76 -0.53 -33.64
N ASN A 8 6.31 -1.59 -34.31
CA ASN A 8 6.16 -2.91 -33.70
C ASN A 8 7.44 -3.48 -33.09
N PRO A 9 8.61 -3.42 -33.74
CA PRO A 9 9.86 -3.90 -33.17
C PRO A 9 10.26 -3.14 -31.89
N TRP A 10 10.01 -1.83 -31.87
CA TRP A 10 10.27 -0.98 -30.71
C TRP A 10 9.32 -1.24 -29.55
N LEU A 11 8.03 -1.37 -29.82
CA LEU A 11 7.01 -1.67 -28.80
C LEU A 11 7.22 -3.05 -28.17
N ALA A 12 7.78 -4.02 -28.92
CA ALA A 12 8.12 -5.34 -28.40
C ALA A 12 9.17 -5.29 -27.26
N LEU A 13 9.94 -4.22 -27.15
CA LEU A 13 10.90 -4.02 -26.05
C LEU A 13 10.22 -3.88 -24.70
N TYR A 14 8.97 -3.35 -24.65
CA TYR A 14 8.24 -3.22 -23.39
C TYR A 14 7.96 -4.55 -22.69
N ALA A 15 7.94 -5.66 -23.42
CA ALA A 15 7.81 -7.00 -22.85
C ALA A 15 9.06 -7.49 -22.09
N GLN A 16 10.19 -6.80 -22.24
CA GLN A 16 11.46 -7.15 -21.59
C GLN A 16 11.68 -6.32 -20.33
N PRO A 17 12.40 -6.83 -19.30
CA PRO A 17 12.85 -6.02 -18.17
C PRO A 17 13.73 -4.84 -18.64
N LEU A 18 13.61 -3.67 -18.02
CA LEU A 18 14.26 -2.44 -18.47
C LEU A 18 15.80 -2.60 -18.60
N HIS A 19 16.45 -3.27 -17.64
CA HIS A 19 17.89 -3.50 -17.66
C HIS A 19 18.40 -4.41 -18.78
N THR A 20 17.50 -5.05 -19.52
CA THR A 20 17.86 -5.93 -20.67
C THR A 20 17.62 -5.27 -22.01
N ARG A 21 17.01 -4.08 -22.05
CA ARG A 21 16.69 -3.35 -23.30
C ARG A 21 17.89 -2.54 -23.80
N LEU A 22 18.95 -3.24 -24.19
CA LEU A 22 20.27 -2.68 -24.51
C LEU A 22 20.59 -2.67 -26.01
N THR A 23 19.77 -3.33 -26.81
CA THR A 23 20.00 -3.45 -28.26
C THR A 23 18.79 -2.84 -29.00
N PRO A 24 19.01 -1.80 -29.81
CA PRO A 24 17.90 -1.26 -30.61
C PRO A 24 17.41 -2.31 -31.61
N PRO A 25 16.09 -2.38 -31.84
CA PRO A 25 15.51 -3.43 -32.68
C PRO A 25 15.74 -3.19 -34.18
N THR A 26 16.08 -1.97 -34.59
CA THR A 26 16.27 -1.52 -35.95
C THR A 26 17.51 -0.61 -36.08
N ALA A 27 17.89 -0.28 -37.30
CA ALA A 27 19.02 0.62 -37.56
C ALA A 27 18.72 2.10 -37.31
N ASP A 28 17.47 2.49 -37.12
CA ASP A 28 17.03 3.89 -36.99
C ASP A 28 17.84 4.69 -35.95
N LEU A 29 18.17 4.06 -34.81
CA LEU A 29 18.98 4.72 -33.78
C LEU A 29 20.42 4.95 -34.26
N GLN A 30 21.03 3.99 -34.96
CA GLN A 30 22.40 4.15 -35.50
C GLN A 30 22.42 5.23 -36.58
N ASP A 31 21.41 5.30 -37.43
CA ASP A 31 21.27 6.34 -38.45
C ASP A 31 21.11 7.72 -37.83
N PHE A 32 20.28 7.82 -36.79
CA PHE A 32 20.16 9.05 -35.98
C PHE A 32 21.49 9.47 -35.36
N LEU A 33 22.23 8.55 -34.73
CA LEU A 33 23.55 8.83 -34.12
C LEU A 33 24.57 9.27 -35.16
N SER A 34 24.54 8.69 -36.35
CA SER A 34 25.43 9.08 -37.45
C SER A 34 25.14 10.51 -37.95
N GLU A 35 23.85 10.89 -38.02
CA GLU A 35 23.44 12.27 -38.30
C GLU A 35 23.79 13.23 -37.19
N TYR A 36 23.56 12.85 -35.94
CA TYR A 36 23.93 13.58 -34.74
C TYR A 36 25.43 13.92 -34.76
N GLY A 37 26.29 12.93 -35.00
CA GLY A 37 27.73 13.12 -35.12
C GLY A 37 28.09 14.12 -36.22
N ARG A 38 27.51 14.00 -37.41
CA ARG A 38 27.74 14.93 -38.52
C ARG A 38 27.34 16.38 -38.20
N THR A 39 26.16 16.54 -37.62
CA THR A 39 25.59 17.84 -37.28
C THR A 39 26.43 18.57 -36.21
N HIS A 40 27.04 17.81 -35.30
CA HIS A 40 27.83 18.36 -34.21
C HIS A 40 29.34 18.38 -34.49
N GLY A 41 29.76 17.93 -35.68
CA GLY A 41 31.19 17.89 -36.06
C GLY A 41 32.00 16.88 -35.26
N LEU A 42 31.36 15.81 -34.81
CA LEU A 42 31.99 14.73 -34.01
C LEU A 42 32.63 13.67 -34.89
N PRO A 43 33.62 12.91 -34.36
CA PRO A 43 34.01 11.62 -34.93
C PRO A 43 32.79 10.72 -35.10
N ALA A 44 32.97 9.58 -35.82
CA ALA A 44 31.87 8.65 -36.02
C ALA A 44 31.34 8.15 -34.66
N VAL A 45 30.04 8.46 -34.39
CA VAL A 45 29.33 7.96 -33.23
C VAL A 45 28.76 6.58 -33.55
N SER A 46 29.09 5.59 -32.71
CA SER A 46 28.68 4.20 -32.91
C SER A 46 28.09 3.58 -31.66
N LEU A 47 27.05 2.76 -31.85
CA LEU A 47 26.52 1.93 -30.76
C LEU A 47 27.54 0.91 -30.29
N GLU A 48 27.56 0.68 -28.99
CA GLU A 48 28.43 -0.28 -28.31
C GLU A 48 27.57 -1.38 -27.68
N SER A 49 27.85 -2.65 -27.97
CA SER A 49 27.20 -3.78 -27.31
C SER A 49 28.20 -4.47 -26.37
N SER A 50 27.90 -4.43 -25.07
CA SER A 50 28.70 -5.14 -24.06
C SER A 50 27.76 -5.88 -23.11
N ARG A 51 28.11 -7.11 -22.71
CA ARG A 51 27.36 -7.88 -21.72
C ARG A 51 27.42 -7.26 -20.32
N ASP A 52 28.49 -6.54 -20.01
CA ASP A 52 28.71 -5.95 -18.69
C ASP A 52 27.69 -4.88 -18.35
N TRP A 53 27.16 -4.16 -19.34
CA TRP A 53 26.15 -3.12 -19.12
C TRP A 53 24.82 -3.65 -18.58
N GLN A 54 24.43 -4.88 -18.91
CA GLN A 54 23.20 -5.47 -18.38
C GLN A 54 23.28 -5.70 -16.87
N GLU A 55 24.41 -6.22 -16.38
CA GLU A 55 24.64 -6.44 -14.96
C GLU A 55 24.76 -5.11 -14.21
N ASP A 56 25.47 -4.14 -14.80
CA ASP A 56 25.59 -2.80 -14.23
C ASP A 56 24.23 -2.12 -14.10
N LEU A 57 23.38 -2.16 -15.15
CA LEU A 57 22.03 -1.59 -15.11
C LEU A 57 21.13 -2.29 -14.09
N ALA A 58 21.21 -3.61 -13.94
CA ALA A 58 20.47 -4.32 -12.91
C ALA A 58 20.84 -3.81 -11.50
N GLN A 59 22.14 -3.60 -11.23
CA GLN A 59 22.62 -3.05 -9.95
C GLN A 59 22.24 -1.57 -9.76
N VAL A 60 22.23 -0.79 -10.82
CA VAL A 60 21.84 0.62 -10.79
C VAL A 60 20.36 0.77 -10.43
N LEU A 61 19.51 -0.03 -11.04
CA LEU A 61 18.04 0.07 -10.90
C LEU A 61 17.54 -0.54 -9.58
N ALA A 62 18.20 -1.56 -9.07
CA ALA A 62 17.72 -2.33 -7.91
C ALA A 62 17.34 -1.50 -6.65
N PRO A 63 18.05 -0.42 -6.25
CA PRO A 63 17.70 0.35 -5.06
C PRO A 63 16.68 1.46 -5.32
N LEU A 64 16.21 1.67 -6.57
CA LEU A 64 15.29 2.74 -6.90
C LEU A 64 13.86 2.40 -6.42
N PRO A 65 13.04 3.42 -6.06
CA PRO A 65 11.64 3.20 -5.70
C PRO A 65 10.87 2.41 -6.78
N GLU A 66 10.13 1.39 -6.38
CA GLU A 66 9.36 0.53 -7.29
C GLU A 66 8.38 1.34 -8.15
N SER A 67 7.72 2.34 -7.54
CA SER A 67 6.80 3.23 -8.25
C SER A 67 7.47 4.02 -9.38
N LEU A 68 8.70 4.46 -9.17
CA LEU A 68 9.49 5.11 -10.21
C LEU A 68 9.86 4.11 -11.32
N LEU A 69 10.36 2.93 -10.95
CA LEU A 69 10.75 1.89 -11.91
C LEU A 69 9.58 1.42 -12.78
N ASP A 70 8.41 1.25 -12.20
CA ASP A 70 7.21 0.87 -12.96
C ASP A 70 6.84 1.96 -13.98
N THR A 71 6.86 3.22 -13.57
CA THR A 71 6.59 4.35 -14.47
C THR A 71 7.62 4.42 -15.61
N LEU A 72 8.90 4.32 -15.29
CA LEU A 72 9.98 4.37 -16.27
C LEU A 72 9.98 3.16 -17.21
N SER A 73 9.68 1.96 -16.71
CA SER A 73 9.65 0.74 -17.52
C SER A 73 8.56 0.76 -18.60
N LYS A 74 7.48 1.50 -18.35
CA LYS A 74 6.38 1.72 -19.29
C LYS A 74 6.63 2.87 -20.28
N SER A 75 7.65 3.69 -20.03
CA SER A 75 7.95 4.88 -20.82
C SER A 75 9.24 4.76 -21.63
N ILE A 76 10.22 3.96 -21.15
CA ILE A 76 11.53 3.81 -21.76
C ILE A 76 11.57 2.57 -22.64
N LEU A 77 11.81 2.78 -23.94
CA LEU A 77 12.02 1.71 -24.93
C LEU A 77 13.35 1.01 -24.72
N GLY A 78 14.41 1.75 -24.41
CA GLY A 78 15.74 1.17 -24.13
C GLY A 78 16.75 2.15 -23.59
N ILE A 79 17.82 1.59 -23.00
CA ILE A 79 19.00 2.33 -22.52
C ILE A 79 20.19 1.80 -23.34
N PHE A 80 20.72 2.62 -24.23
CA PHE A 80 21.74 2.24 -25.18
C PHE A 80 23.07 2.89 -24.85
N PHE A 81 24.14 2.22 -25.21
CA PHE A 81 25.48 2.75 -25.04
C PHE A 81 26.11 3.07 -26.39
N ALA A 82 26.73 4.23 -26.46
CA ALA A 82 27.44 4.67 -27.67
C ALA A 82 28.82 5.16 -27.30
N ASN A 83 29.67 5.29 -28.30
CA ASN A 83 31.02 5.82 -28.17
C ASN A 83 31.13 7.09 -29.02
N GLY A 84 31.68 8.16 -28.42
CA GLY A 84 32.01 9.38 -29.14
C GLY A 84 30.91 10.42 -29.17
N LEU A 85 29.99 10.47 -28.16
CA LEU A 85 28.94 11.48 -28.03
C LEU A 85 29.48 12.87 -27.66
N ASP A 86 30.71 12.93 -27.10
CA ASP A 86 31.29 14.16 -26.55
C ASP A 86 30.37 14.86 -25.50
N ALA A 87 29.60 14.06 -24.78
CA ALA A 87 28.72 14.37 -23.65
C ALA A 87 28.61 13.10 -22.81
N SER A 88 28.03 13.17 -21.58
CA SER A 88 27.84 11.96 -20.77
C SER A 88 26.70 11.07 -21.28
N GLY A 89 25.67 11.67 -21.87
CA GLY A 89 24.49 11.00 -22.42
C GLY A 89 23.44 12.00 -22.88
N PHE A 90 22.32 11.49 -23.35
CA PHE A 90 21.13 12.26 -23.64
C PHE A 90 19.88 11.37 -23.63
N THR A 91 18.74 11.96 -23.39
CA THR A 91 17.42 11.38 -23.56
C THR A 91 16.73 11.94 -24.80
N ASP A 92 16.11 11.09 -25.62
CA ASP A 92 15.30 11.54 -26.75
C ASP A 92 14.08 10.64 -26.95
N MET A 93 13.16 11.09 -27.80
CA MET A 93 11.88 10.43 -28.05
C MET A 93 11.92 9.67 -29.36
N VAL A 94 11.16 8.57 -29.42
CA VAL A 94 10.92 7.80 -30.63
C VAL A 94 9.50 8.05 -31.12
N ALA A 95 9.37 8.47 -32.36
CA ALA A 95 8.09 8.82 -32.99
C ALA A 95 7.95 8.20 -34.36
N LEU A 96 6.71 8.03 -34.83
CA LEU A 96 6.46 7.67 -36.21
C LEU A 96 6.91 8.76 -37.21
N GLY A 97 7.32 8.37 -38.39
CA GLY A 97 7.93 9.26 -39.38
C GLY A 97 7.09 10.47 -39.82
N ASP A 98 5.79 10.47 -39.54
CA ASP A 98 4.88 11.59 -39.76
C ASP A 98 4.81 12.56 -38.53
N GLY A 99 5.48 12.20 -37.43
CA GLY A 99 5.46 12.97 -36.19
C GLY A 99 4.14 12.86 -35.40
N SER A 100 3.20 12.05 -35.82
CA SER A 100 1.84 12.00 -35.26
C SER A 100 1.75 11.28 -33.91
N ASN A 101 2.66 10.32 -33.62
CA ASN A 101 2.61 9.52 -32.43
C ASN A 101 4.01 9.23 -31.87
N ASN A 102 4.26 9.69 -30.65
CA ASN A 102 5.40 9.25 -29.86
C ASN A 102 5.11 7.92 -29.21
N ILE A 103 6.06 6.98 -29.30
CA ILE A 103 5.90 5.63 -28.77
C ILE A 103 6.70 5.37 -27.49
N GLY A 104 7.59 6.29 -27.11
CA GLY A 104 8.37 6.19 -25.89
C GLY A 104 9.69 6.95 -25.97
N PHE A 105 10.52 6.76 -24.94
CA PHE A 105 11.83 7.40 -24.80
C PHE A 105 12.95 6.40 -24.98
N VAL A 106 14.10 6.90 -25.42
CA VAL A 106 15.37 6.20 -25.37
C VAL A 106 16.38 7.04 -24.60
N ILE A 107 17.28 6.38 -23.90
CA ILE A 107 18.45 6.97 -23.27
C ILE A 107 19.68 6.46 -23.98
N VAL A 108 20.59 7.35 -24.39
CA VAL A 108 21.86 6.99 -24.99
C VAL A 108 22.98 7.57 -24.12
N LEU A 109 23.85 6.69 -23.61
CA LEU A 109 24.95 7.04 -22.70
C LEU A 109 26.28 6.87 -23.42
N ASP A 110 27.25 7.79 -23.20
CA ASP A 110 28.61 7.63 -23.70
C ASP A 110 29.40 6.65 -22.80
N SER A 111 29.80 5.52 -23.36
CA SER A 111 30.58 4.54 -22.63
C SER A 111 31.93 5.09 -22.14
N GLN A 112 32.47 6.11 -22.80
CA GLN A 112 33.71 6.80 -22.41
C GLN A 112 33.55 7.56 -21.09
N ALA A 113 32.33 8.07 -20.78
CA ALA A 113 32.08 8.76 -19.53
C ALA A 113 32.36 7.88 -18.29
N PHE A 114 32.28 6.55 -18.45
CA PHE A 114 32.50 5.59 -17.34
C PHE A 114 33.92 5.00 -17.29
N ARG A 115 34.88 5.56 -18.05
CA ARG A 115 36.33 5.18 -17.99
C ARG A 115 37.08 5.86 -16.84
N HIS A 116 36.43 6.78 -16.13
CA HIS A 116 36.99 7.37 -14.92
C HIS A 116 37.18 6.29 -13.83
N PRO A 117 38.23 6.39 -13.01
CA PRO A 117 38.58 5.34 -12.05
C PRO A 117 37.55 5.13 -10.97
N SER A 118 36.69 6.13 -10.71
CA SER A 118 35.66 6.07 -9.70
C SER A 118 34.47 7.02 -10.01
N ALA A 119 33.39 6.91 -9.25
CA ALA A 119 32.23 7.79 -9.37
C ALA A 119 32.55 9.24 -9.00
N ASN A 120 33.30 9.45 -7.93
CA ASN A 120 33.75 10.76 -7.50
C ASN A 120 34.71 11.42 -8.51
N ALA A 121 35.54 10.61 -9.16
CA ALA A 121 36.40 11.10 -10.24
C ALA A 121 35.60 11.54 -11.47
N TRP A 122 34.58 10.76 -11.85
CA TRP A 122 33.65 11.16 -12.93
C TRP A 122 32.90 12.44 -12.59
N ALA A 123 32.33 12.54 -11.41
CA ALA A 123 31.55 13.73 -10.98
C ALA A 123 32.47 14.99 -10.93
N SER A 124 33.69 14.83 -10.44
CA SER A 124 34.68 15.88 -10.43
C SER A 124 35.09 16.32 -11.83
N TRP A 125 35.29 15.36 -12.76
CA TRP A 125 35.57 15.66 -14.17
C TRP A 125 34.39 16.42 -14.80
N LYS A 126 33.15 15.97 -14.61
CA LYS A 126 31.94 16.67 -15.10
C LYS A 126 31.95 18.12 -14.65
N GLU A 127 32.15 18.37 -13.36
CA GLU A 127 32.08 19.70 -12.79
C GLU A 127 33.22 20.63 -13.25
N ASN A 128 34.43 20.10 -13.36
CA ASN A 128 35.58 20.85 -13.89
C ASN A 128 35.43 21.19 -15.39
N SER A 129 34.62 20.44 -16.15
CA SER A 129 34.44 20.67 -17.60
C SER A 129 33.76 22.02 -17.91
N ALA A 130 33.14 22.66 -16.93
CA ALA A 130 32.55 24.00 -17.08
C ALA A 130 33.58 25.13 -17.09
N PHE A 131 34.85 24.84 -16.77
CA PHE A 131 35.92 25.82 -16.62
C PHE A 131 37.11 25.54 -17.50
N MET A 132 37.78 26.59 -17.97
CA MET A 132 39.09 26.48 -18.57
C MET A 132 40.06 25.94 -17.53
N ALA A 133 40.87 24.94 -17.89
CA ALA A 133 41.78 24.27 -16.97
C ALA A 133 42.80 25.25 -16.33
N ASP A 134 43.00 25.09 -15.02
CA ASP A 134 43.97 25.84 -14.24
C ASP A 134 44.56 24.88 -13.18
N GLU A 135 45.88 24.71 -13.18
CA GLU A 135 46.58 23.77 -12.28
C GLU A 135 46.44 24.15 -10.79
N GLN A 136 46.15 25.40 -10.49
CA GLN A 136 46.00 25.89 -9.12
C GLN A 136 44.59 25.73 -8.57
N VAL A 137 43.58 25.52 -9.43
CA VAL A 137 42.15 25.42 -9.05
C VAL A 137 41.66 24.01 -9.30
N GLN A 138 41.19 23.37 -8.26
CA GLN A 138 40.61 22.01 -8.33
C GLN A 138 39.22 21.96 -7.73
N ILE A 139 38.27 21.46 -8.49
CA ILE A 139 36.93 21.15 -8.03
C ILE A 139 36.83 19.63 -7.85
N SER A 140 36.50 19.19 -6.66
CA SER A 140 36.22 17.78 -6.35
C SER A 140 34.78 17.63 -5.92
N VAL A 141 34.12 16.57 -6.41
CA VAL A 141 32.72 16.24 -6.10
C VAL A 141 32.66 14.83 -5.56
N GLU A 142 32.04 14.69 -4.39
CA GLU A 142 31.79 13.43 -3.73
C GLU A 142 30.32 13.05 -3.94
N ILE A 143 30.07 11.98 -4.71
CA ILE A 143 28.74 11.39 -4.94
C ILE A 143 28.64 9.96 -4.39
N ALA A 144 29.70 9.44 -3.81
CA ALA A 144 29.75 8.12 -3.21
C ALA A 144 30.71 8.11 -2.03
N THR A 145 30.39 7.34 -0.99
CA THR A 145 31.33 7.07 0.11
C THR A 145 32.53 6.27 -0.40
N PRO A 146 33.67 6.32 0.28
CA PRO A 146 34.89 5.60 -0.19
C PRO A 146 34.65 4.12 -0.48
N GLU A 147 33.82 3.45 0.28
CA GLU A 147 33.47 2.02 0.12
C GLU A 147 32.65 1.75 -1.14
N ASN A 148 31.88 2.76 -1.60
CA ASN A 148 30.97 2.67 -2.73
C ASN A 148 31.44 3.45 -3.96
N ASP A 149 32.64 4.01 -3.94
CA ASP A 149 33.16 4.87 -5.01
C ASP A 149 33.60 4.06 -6.23
N HIS A 150 32.62 3.56 -6.99
CA HIS A 150 32.84 2.80 -8.21
C HIS A 150 31.85 3.20 -9.31
N ARG A 151 32.10 2.76 -10.55
CA ARG A 151 31.37 3.18 -11.77
C ARG A 151 29.85 3.07 -11.68
N ILE A 152 29.30 2.12 -10.89
CA ILE A 152 27.86 1.93 -10.73
C ILE A 152 27.20 3.18 -10.14
N GLN A 153 27.87 3.88 -9.22
CA GLN A 153 27.32 5.12 -8.64
C GLN A 153 27.32 6.27 -9.66
N ALA A 154 28.36 6.37 -10.50
CA ALA A 154 28.42 7.33 -11.61
C ALA A 154 27.29 7.05 -12.61
N LEU A 155 27.15 5.80 -13.03
CA LEU A 155 26.09 5.37 -13.95
C LEU A 155 24.70 5.62 -13.36
N ARG A 156 24.51 5.34 -12.06
CA ARG A 156 23.24 5.62 -11.37
C ARG A 156 22.94 7.10 -11.37
N PHE A 157 23.88 7.95 -10.97
CA PHE A 157 23.67 9.39 -10.90
C PHE A 157 23.33 9.98 -12.28
N LEU A 158 24.02 9.57 -13.33
CA LEU A 158 23.73 9.99 -14.69
C LEU A 158 22.36 9.51 -15.15
N LEU A 159 22.02 8.23 -14.90
CA LEU A 159 20.70 7.72 -15.24
C LEU A 159 19.57 8.43 -14.47
N LEU A 160 19.79 8.81 -13.23
CA LEU A 160 18.81 9.61 -12.49
C LEU A 160 18.59 10.98 -13.13
N HIS A 161 19.64 11.59 -13.68
CA HIS A 161 19.52 12.84 -14.45
C HIS A 161 18.68 12.62 -15.71
N GLU A 162 18.98 11.59 -16.52
CA GLU A 162 18.22 11.25 -17.73
C GLU A 162 16.75 10.87 -17.42
N PHE A 163 16.52 10.16 -16.32
CA PHE A 163 15.16 9.88 -15.82
C PHE A 163 14.44 11.18 -15.44
N GLY A 164 15.16 12.16 -14.91
CA GLY A 164 14.64 13.48 -14.64
C GLY A 164 14.06 14.13 -15.90
N HIS A 165 14.74 14.07 -17.04
CA HIS A 165 14.23 14.59 -18.31
C HIS A 165 12.96 13.88 -18.76
N ILE A 166 12.87 12.55 -18.62
CA ILE A 166 11.67 11.80 -18.95
C ILE A 166 10.50 12.23 -18.04
N VAL A 167 10.74 12.27 -16.72
CA VAL A 167 9.72 12.69 -15.75
C VAL A 167 9.30 14.15 -15.97
N ALA A 168 10.24 15.05 -16.30
CA ALA A 168 9.94 16.43 -16.65
C ALA A 168 9.00 16.54 -17.85
N THR A 169 9.23 15.71 -18.87
CA THR A 169 8.38 15.65 -20.07
C THR A 169 6.99 15.10 -19.76
N MET A 170 6.87 14.21 -18.78
CA MET A 170 5.60 13.62 -18.35
C MET A 170 4.83 14.51 -17.34
N THR A 171 5.39 15.64 -16.90
CA THR A 171 4.78 16.59 -15.97
C THR A 171 4.41 17.90 -16.69
N ASP A 172 3.82 18.88 -15.95
CA ASP A 172 3.41 20.18 -16.48
C ASP A 172 4.55 21.07 -17.03
N LEU A 173 5.80 20.58 -17.08
CA LEU A 173 6.92 21.29 -17.71
C LEU A 173 6.85 21.28 -19.24
N CYS A 174 6.16 20.31 -19.83
CA CYS A 174 5.88 20.21 -21.25
C CYS A 174 4.41 19.84 -21.46
N PRO A 175 3.48 20.81 -21.49
CA PRO A 175 2.07 20.52 -21.70
C PRO A 175 1.75 20.19 -23.15
N GLU A 176 0.76 19.38 -23.37
CA GLU A 176 -0.18 19.24 -24.49
C GLU A 176 0.05 18.16 -25.55
N GLU A 177 1.20 17.49 -25.69
CA GLU A 177 1.39 16.58 -26.85
C GLU A 177 1.65 15.10 -26.50
N TRP A 178 1.43 14.64 -25.25
CA TRP A 178 1.93 13.31 -24.79
C TRP A 178 0.86 12.31 -24.38
N VAL A 179 1.02 11.07 -24.85
CA VAL A 179 0.14 9.92 -24.56
C VAL A 179 0.21 9.48 -23.08
N PHE A 180 1.24 9.89 -22.33
CA PHE A 180 1.45 9.53 -20.93
C PHE A 180 1.38 10.78 -20.06
N SER A 181 0.24 11.02 -19.41
CA SER A 181 0.13 12.08 -18.41
C SER A 181 0.25 11.53 -16.99
N LEU A 182 1.24 12.01 -16.25
CA LEU A 182 1.25 11.88 -14.80
C LEU A 182 0.14 12.76 -14.17
N PRO A 183 -0.32 12.45 -12.93
CA PRO A 183 -1.31 13.26 -12.25
C PRO A 183 -0.87 14.74 -12.21
N LYS A 184 -1.76 15.66 -12.53
CA LYS A 184 -1.47 17.10 -12.43
C LYS A 184 -1.17 17.46 -10.98
N LEU A 185 0.09 17.82 -10.72
CA LEU A 185 0.52 18.32 -9.43
C LEU A 185 0.10 19.78 -9.27
N ALA A 186 -0.24 20.20 -8.05
CA ALA A 186 -0.52 21.59 -7.74
C ALA A 186 0.75 22.42 -7.87
N GLY A 187 0.80 23.31 -8.85
CA GLY A 187 1.92 24.21 -9.15
C GLY A 187 2.83 23.70 -10.27
N HIS A 188 3.61 24.61 -10.83
CA HIS A 188 4.58 24.32 -11.89
C HIS A 188 5.99 24.43 -11.33
N PHE A 189 6.80 23.35 -11.41
CA PHE A 189 8.18 23.37 -10.97
C PHE A 189 9.00 24.52 -11.58
N GLY A 190 8.86 24.71 -12.89
CA GLY A 190 9.55 25.80 -13.60
C GLY A 190 9.32 27.18 -13.01
N LYS A 191 8.14 27.46 -12.46
CA LYS A 191 7.83 28.75 -11.83
C LYS A 191 8.59 29.03 -10.53
N LEU A 192 9.25 28.05 -9.95
CA LEU A 192 10.04 28.23 -8.74
C LEU A 192 11.32 29.02 -8.98
N SER A 193 11.93 28.85 -10.17
CA SER A 193 13.20 29.51 -10.53
C SER A 193 13.13 30.33 -11.83
N TRP A 194 12.10 30.09 -12.66
CA TRP A 194 11.98 30.67 -14.01
C TRP A 194 10.73 31.51 -14.14
N GLN A 195 10.74 32.51 -15.05
CA GLN A 195 9.61 33.42 -15.22
C GLN A 195 8.41 32.75 -15.88
N THR A 196 8.65 31.85 -16.84
CA THR A 196 7.63 31.04 -17.51
C THR A 196 8.10 29.59 -17.65
N SER A 197 7.14 28.66 -17.64
CA SER A 197 7.40 27.26 -17.96
C SER A 197 7.97 27.16 -19.40
N GLY A 198 9.05 26.40 -19.59
CA GLY A 198 9.70 26.23 -20.90
C GLY A 198 10.59 27.39 -21.37
N SER A 199 10.73 28.45 -20.58
CA SER A 199 11.55 29.63 -20.89
C SER A 199 12.96 29.53 -20.27
N LYS A 200 13.97 30.12 -20.95
CA LYS A 200 15.30 30.37 -20.36
C LYS A 200 15.33 31.67 -19.54
N ALA A 201 14.24 32.41 -19.46
CA ALA A 201 14.15 33.62 -18.68
C ALA A 201 14.07 33.30 -17.19
N ILE A 202 15.16 33.52 -16.48
CA ILE A 202 15.29 33.27 -15.06
C ILE A 202 14.65 34.35 -14.22
N ARG A 203 14.14 34.04 -13.04
CA ARG A 203 13.70 35.01 -12.06
C ARG A 203 14.89 35.86 -11.56
N PRO A 204 14.74 37.20 -11.40
CA PRO A 204 15.87 38.05 -11.00
C PRO A 204 16.58 37.59 -9.73
N GLU A 205 15.84 37.09 -8.73
CA GLU A 205 16.36 36.58 -7.46
C GLU A 205 17.15 35.28 -7.57
N GLN A 206 17.02 34.56 -8.69
CA GLN A 206 17.73 33.33 -8.98
C GLN A 206 18.91 33.52 -9.94
N ASN A 207 19.05 34.75 -10.52
CA ASN A 207 20.12 35.04 -11.45
C ASN A 207 21.40 35.48 -10.72
N PHE A 208 22.54 35.15 -11.31
CA PHE A 208 23.85 35.52 -10.78
C PHE A 208 24.85 35.85 -11.91
N PRO A 209 25.95 36.54 -11.61
CA PRO A 209 26.95 36.92 -12.61
C PRO A 209 27.52 35.72 -13.35
N HIS A 210 27.75 35.87 -14.65
CA HIS A 210 28.32 34.87 -15.54
C HIS A 210 27.51 33.58 -15.75
N ARG A 211 26.31 33.43 -15.18
CA ARG A 211 25.46 32.27 -15.37
C ARG A 211 25.27 31.88 -16.84
N GLU A 212 25.03 32.86 -17.71
CA GLU A 212 24.80 32.64 -19.16
C GLU A 212 26.06 32.09 -19.90
N LYS A 213 27.24 32.13 -19.27
CA LYS A 213 28.48 31.60 -19.80
C LYS A 213 28.75 30.16 -19.38
N ILE A 214 27.91 29.58 -18.54
CA ILE A 214 28.04 28.19 -18.08
C ILE A 214 27.81 27.29 -19.27
N SER A 215 28.79 26.44 -19.55
CA SER A 215 28.75 25.41 -20.59
C SER A 215 29.60 24.24 -20.12
N PHE A 216 29.04 23.04 -20.17
CA PHE A 216 29.74 21.81 -19.78
C PHE A 216 30.21 21.06 -21.02
N TYR A 217 31.23 20.24 -20.85
CA TYR A 217 31.83 19.30 -21.81
C TYR A 217 32.54 19.96 -22.99
N ARG A 218 32.04 21.03 -23.56
CA ARG A 218 32.58 21.66 -24.77
C ARG A 218 32.84 23.14 -24.56
N GLN A 219 34.08 23.56 -24.94
CA GLN A 219 34.47 24.97 -25.01
C GLN A 219 34.03 25.81 -23.81
N PRO A 220 34.54 25.54 -22.60
CA PRO A 220 34.22 26.33 -21.44
C PRO A 220 34.59 27.82 -21.67
N ALA A 221 33.68 28.71 -21.34
CA ALA A 221 33.88 30.15 -21.44
C ALA A 221 34.27 30.78 -20.10
N LEU A 222 34.27 30.01 -19.03
CA LEU A 222 34.62 30.46 -17.69
C LEU A 222 36.03 30.12 -17.32
N HIS A 223 36.76 31.08 -16.71
CA HIS A 223 38.09 30.81 -16.14
C HIS A 223 37.94 30.12 -14.76
N ALA A 224 38.84 29.20 -14.43
CA ALA A 224 38.78 28.47 -13.16
C ALA A 224 38.83 29.40 -11.91
N ASN A 225 39.53 30.55 -12.01
CA ASN A 225 39.58 31.51 -10.93
C ASN A 225 38.23 32.19 -10.61
N GLN A 226 37.23 32.03 -11.47
CA GLN A 226 35.85 32.53 -11.25
C GLN A 226 35.01 31.50 -10.47
N ALA A 227 35.48 30.29 -10.31
CA ALA A 227 34.70 29.20 -9.69
C ALA A 227 34.26 29.52 -8.26
N LEU A 228 35.12 30.15 -7.46
CA LEU A 228 34.77 30.49 -6.07
C LEU A 228 33.56 31.42 -5.96
N ASP A 229 33.56 32.46 -6.78
CA ASP A 229 32.47 33.45 -6.76
C ASP A 229 31.18 32.82 -7.33
N LEU A 230 31.28 32.04 -8.41
CA LEU A 230 30.15 31.31 -8.98
C LEU A 230 29.46 30.37 -7.98
N TYR A 231 30.23 29.56 -7.24
CA TYR A 231 29.63 28.66 -6.25
C TYR A 231 29.08 29.40 -5.04
N ARG A 232 29.68 30.53 -4.63
CA ARG A 232 29.10 31.40 -3.59
C ARG A 232 27.78 32.00 -4.01
N ASP A 233 27.69 32.44 -5.26
CA ASP A 233 26.45 33.02 -5.82
C ASP A 233 25.40 31.93 -6.04
N LEU A 234 25.78 30.78 -6.57
CA LEU A 234 24.89 29.58 -6.67
C LEU A 234 24.28 29.21 -5.30
N ALA A 235 25.07 29.26 -4.23
CA ALA A 235 24.62 28.95 -2.87
C ALA A 235 23.53 29.89 -2.34
N ARG A 236 23.24 31.02 -3.03
CA ARG A 236 22.11 31.93 -2.71
C ARG A 236 20.86 31.65 -3.50
N THR A 237 20.92 30.75 -4.48
CA THR A 237 19.82 30.38 -5.37
C THR A 237 19.16 29.08 -4.96
N SER A 238 18.07 28.71 -5.62
CA SER A 238 17.40 27.43 -5.46
C SER A 238 17.92 26.32 -6.41
N PHE A 239 19.07 26.52 -7.05
CA PHE A 239 19.68 25.49 -7.88
C PHE A 239 20.63 24.59 -7.08
N PRO A 240 20.54 23.24 -7.21
CA PRO A 240 21.44 22.32 -6.54
C PRO A 240 22.86 22.32 -7.11
N THR A 241 23.00 22.54 -8.42
CA THR A 241 24.28 22.49 -9.18
C THR A 241 24.37 23.65 -10.15
N LEU A 242 25.58 23.93 -10.65
CA LEU A 242 25.73 24.90 -11.76
C LEU A 242 24.98 24.44 -13.02
N TYR A 243 24.97 23.13 -13.28
CA TYR A 243 24.27 22.54 -14.42
C TYR A 243 22.77 22.85 -14.38
N ALA A 244 22.15 22.75 -13.20
CA ALA A 244 20.73 23.09 -12.98
C ALA A 244 20.40 24.55 -13.36
N SER A 245 21.37 25.46 -13.33
CA SER A 245 21.13 26.88 -13.62
C SER A 245 21.09 27.21 -15.12
N MET A 246 21.29 26.22 -16.01
CA MET A 246 21.36 26.48 -17.46
C MET A 246 19.99 26.74 -18.09
N ASP A 247 19.02 25.88 -17.81
CA ASP A 247 17.63 26.03 -18.24
C ASP A 247 16.66 25.24 -17.34
N VAL A 248 15.36 25.34 -17.63
CA VAL A 248 14.33 24.74 -16.79
C VAL A 248 14.33 23.20 -16.82
N GLN A 249 14.73 22.58 -17.91
CA GLN A 249 14.78 21.14 -18.04
C GLN A 249 15.96 20.56 -17.25
N GLU A 250 17.12 21.21 -17.36
CA GLU A 250 18.31 20.86 -16.57
C GLU A 250 18.10 21.11 -15.08
N ASP A 251 17.35 22.19 -14.72
CA ASP A 251 16.98 22.44 -13.34
C ASP A 251 16.14 21.31 -12.74
N PHE A 252 15.16 20.83 -13.49
CA PHE A 252 14.34 19.70 -13.01
C PHE A 252 15.17 18.41 -12.95
N ALA A 253 15.94 18.08 -13.99
CA ALA A 253 16.73 16.86 -14.07
C ALA A 253 17.78 16.76 -12.95
N GLU A 254 18.51 17.84 -12.68
CA GLU A 254 19.49 17.88 -11.59
C GLU A 254 18.83 17.88 -10.20
N CYS A 255 17.68 18.55 -10.03
CA CYS A 255 16.91 18.47 -8.79
C CYS A 255 16.39 17.06 -8.56
N PHE A 256 15.85 16.41 -9.59
CA PHE A 256 15.39 15.03 -9.51
C PHE A 256 16.54 14.07 -9.17
N ALA A 257 17.64 14.16 -9.90
CA ALA A 257 18.81 13.30 -9.68
C ALA A 257 19.38 13.46 -8.27
N THR A 258 19.66 14.68 -7.84
CA THR A 258 20.21 14.95 -6.51
C THR A 258 19.25 14.57 -5.40
N TYR A 259 17.92 14.81 -5.54
CA TYR A 259 16.91 14.44 -4.56
C TYR A 259 16.83 12.91 -4.38
N VAL A 260 16.74 12.16 -5.47
CA VAL A 260 16.71 10.69 -5.39
C VAL A 260 18.02 10.17 -4.79
N HIS A 261 19.15 10.69 -5.26
CA HIS A 261 20.47 10.27 -4.82
C HIS A 261 20.70 10.50 -3.32
N THR A 262 20.37 11.69 -2.81
CA THR A 262 20.65 12.04 -1.40
C THR A 262 19.49 11.71 -0.46
N GLU A 263 18.26 12.11 -0.78
CA GLU A 263 17.13 11.99 0.13
C GLU A 263 16.50 10.60 0.13
N LEU A 264 16.48 9.90 -1.02
CA LEU A 264 15.87 8.57 -1.10
C LEU A 264 16.90 7.44 -0.96
N LEU A 265 18.10 7.60 -1.52
CA LEU A 265 19.14 6.58 -1.48
C LEU A 265 20.22 6.83 -0.41
N GLY A 266 20.19 7.98 0.28
CA GLY A 266 21.12 8.30 1.37
C GLY A 266 22.59 8.42 0.94
N GLN A 267 22.85 8.73 -0.34
CA GLN A 267 24.20 8.91 -0.86
C GLN A 267 24.68 10.36 -0.67
N PRO A 268 25.99 10.62 -0.53
CA PRO A 268 26.50 11.97 -0.38
C PRO A 268 26.41 12.77 -1.70
N TYR A 269 26.29 14.10 -1.59
CA TYR A 269 26.56 15.05 -2.68
C TYR A 269 27.27 16.28 -2.10
N HIS A 270 28.60 16.32 -2.20
CA HIS A 270 29.39 17.43 -1.68
C HIS A 270 30.38 17.91 -2.73
N LEU A 271 30.43 19.23 -2.91
CA LEU A 271 31.42 19.88 -3.76
C LEU A 271 32.44 20.61 -2.89
N GLN A 272 33.70 20.46 -3.22
CA GLN A 272 34.80 21.13 -2.57
C GLN A 272 35.69 21.83 -3.63
N LEU A 273 36.00 23.09 -3.35
CA LEU A 273 36.94 23.87 -4.19
C LEU A 273 38.22 24.12 -3.43
N THR A 274 39.31 23.80 -4.08
CA THR A 274 40.70 23.99 -3.58
C THR A 274 41.47 24.93 -4.51
N ILE A 275 42.11 25.94 -3.94
CA ILE A 275 42.97 26.88 -4.68
C ILE A 275 44.35 26.83 -4.06
N ALA A 276 45.40 26.59 -4.88
CA ALA A 276 46.80 26.45 -4.46
C ALA A 276 46.97 25.48 -3.26
N GLY A 277 46.23 24.36 -3.28
CA GLY A 277 46.23 23.32 -2.24
C GLY A 277 45.44 23.65 -0.98
N ASN A 278 44.79 24.82 -0.89
CA ASN A 278 43.98 25.20 0.25
C ASN A 278 42.48 25.08 -0.09
N GLN A 279 41.71 24.42 0.77
CA GLN A 279 40.26 24.38 0.63
C GLN A 279 39.69 25.77 0.90
N VAL A 280 39.02 26.36 -0.10
CA VAL A 280 38.44 27.72 -0.03
C VAL A 280 36.89 27.72 0.01
N TYR A 281 36.30 26.59 -0.40
CA TYR A 281 34.86 26.44 -0.41
C TYR A 281 34.44 24.97 -0.22
N ARG A 282 33.34 24.72 0.44
CA ARG A 282 32.61 23.45 0.48
C ARG A 282 31.12 23.73 0.40
N SER A 283 30.40 22.95 -0.41
CA SER A 283 28.95 23.09 -0.49
C SER A 283 28.27 22.68 0.82
N ASP A 284 27.15 23.34 1.11
CA ASP A 284 26.19 22.89 2.14
C ASP A 284 25.38 21.68 1.65
N ASP A 285 24.63 21.07 2.56
CA ASP A 285 23.57 20.14 2.19
C ASP A 285 22.41 20.92 1.58
N PHE A 286 22.29 20.86 0.26
CA PHE A 286 21.26 21.61 -0.48
C PHE A 286 19.85 21.28 0.02
N TRP A 287 19.52 20.00 0.17
CA TRP A 287 18.16 19.57 0.51
C TRP A 287 17.78 19.83 1.98
N ALA A 288 18.73 20.03 2.86
CA ALA A 288 18.51 20.50 4.24
C ALA A 288 18.35 22.04 4.32
N SER A 289 18.70 22.78 3.26
CA SER A 289 18.68 24.23 3.26
C SER A 289 17.30 24.81 3.01
N ALA A 290 17.03 26.02 3.54
CA ALA A 290 15.76 26.73 3.32
C ALA A 290 15.52 27.07 1.84
N ARG A 291 16.59 27.27 1.04
CA ARG A 291 16.51 27.61 -0.39
C ARG A 291 15.96 26.45 -1.26
N ALA A 292 16.05 25.21 -0.77
CA ALA A 292 15.54 24.03 -1.45
C ALA A 292 14.07 23.71 -1.11
N SER A 293 13.49 24.33 -0.09
CA SER A 293 12.22 23.91 0.55
C SER A 293 11.06 23.73 -0.44
N GLU A 294 10.88 24.66 -1.38
CA GLU A 294 9.79 24.61 -2.36
C GLU A 294 10.00 23.47 -3.37
N LYS A 295 11.22 23.30 -3.88
CA LYS A 295 11.58 22.22 -4.80
C LYS A 295 11.51 20.85 -4.11
N LYS A 296 11.96 20.78 -2.85
CA LYS A 296 11.85 19.57 -2.02
C LYS A 296 10.39 19.17 -1.82
N ARG A 297 9.52 20.14 -1.53
CA ARG A 297 8.07 19.90 -1.41
C ARG A 297 7.47 19.40 -2.72
N TYR A 298 7.84 20.00 -3.85
CA TYR A 298 7.36 19.58 -5.17
C TYR A 298 7.75 18.13 -5.47
N LEU A 299 9.04 17.78 -5.31
CA LEU A 299 9.51 16.43 -5.59
C LEU A 299 8.91 15.40 -4.63
N ARG A 300 8.77 15.69 -3.34
CA ARG A 300 8.06 14.82 -2.42
C ARG A 300 6.64 14.54 -2.90
N ASN A 301 5.87 15.57 -3.27
CA ASN A 301 4.51 15.39 -3.79
C ASN A 301 4.50 14.59 -5.11
N LEU A 302 5.52 14.75 -5.96
CA LEU A 302 5.69 13.94 -7.17
C LEU A 302 5.86 12.46 -6.83
N PHE A 303 6.75 12.11 -5.91
CA PHE A 303 6.96 10.73 -5.51
C PHE A 303 5.75 10.14 -4.78
N GLU A 304 5.03 10.93 -3.98
CA GLU A 304 3.75 10.55 -3.41
C GLU A 304 2.71 10.25 -4.51
N ALA A 305 2.63 11.09 -5.54
CA ALA A 305 1.73 10.88 -6.68
C ALA A 305 2.10 9.64 -7.51
N LEU A 306 3.40 9.39 -7.74
CA LEU A 306 3.89 8.17 -8.40
C LEU A 306 3.52 6.92 -7.59
N ALA A 307 3.69 6.96 -6.28
CA ALA A 307 3.30 5.87 -5.39
C ALA A 307 1.78 5.62 -5.43
N HIS A 308 0.96 6.67 -5.46
CA HIS A 308 -0.49 6.55 -5.59
C HIS A 308 -0.91 6.02 -6.98
N ASN A 309 -0.24 6.42 -8.05
CA ASN A 309 -0.52 5.94 -9.39
C ASN A 309 -0.20 4.43 -9.54
N ASN A 310 0.88 3.96 -8.90
CA ASN A 310 1.18 2.53 -8.82
C ASN A 310 0.21 1.78 -7.90
N ALA A 311 -0.25 2.40 -6.81
CA ALA A 311 -1.27 1.82 -5.93
C ALA A 311 -2.59 1.54 -6.69
N SER A 312 -2.90 2.28 -7.77
CA SER A 312 -4.07 2.03 -8.61
C SER A 312 -3.98 0.74 -9.44
N HIS A 313 -2.76 0.29 -9.77
CA HIS A 313 -2.50 -0.98 -10.46
C HIS A 313 -2.15 -2.12 -9.51
N THR A 314 -2.07 -1.85 -8.19
CA THR A 314 -1.83 -2.85 -7.16
C THR A 314 -3.14 -3.12 -6.41
N PHE A 315 -3.42 -4.39 -6.14
CA PHE A 315 -4.56 -4.74 -5.29
C PHE A 315 -4.29 -4.27 -3.86
N GLN A 316 -5.13 -3.34 -3.39
CA GLN A 316 -4.93 -2.65 -2.11
C GLN A 316 -5.48 -3.44 -0.91
N GLY A 317 -6.49 -4.30 -1.14
CA GLY A 317 -7.25 -4.93 -0.06
C GLY A 317 -8.17 -3.94 0.65
N LEU A 318 -8.70 -4.31 1.82
CA LEU A 318 -9.64 -3.48 2.58
C LEU A 318 -8.93 -2.39 3.41
N ALA A 319 -7.74 -2.67 3.94
CA ALA A 319 -7.09 -1.84 4.97
C ALA A 319 -6.91 -0.35 4.57
N PRO A 320 -6.41 0.01 3.37
CA PRO A 320 -6.27 1.42 2.98
C PRO A 320 -7.60 2.16 2.88
N PHE A 321 -8.65 1.53 2.35
CA PHE A 321 -9.99 2.14 2.23
C PHE A 321 -10.64 2.35 3.59
N LEU A 322 -10.52 1.38 4.49
CA LEU A 322 -11.00 1.50 5.86
C LEU A 322 -10.27 2.62 6.61
N ARG A 323 -8.95 2.73 6.45
CA ARG A 323 -8.15 3.81 7.02
C ARG A 323 -8.62 5.19 6.52
N MET A 324 -8.84 5.35 5.21
CA MET A 324 -9.37 6.60 4.65
C MET A 324 -10.74 6.94 5.24
N SER A 325 -11.62 5.95 5.35
CA SER A 325 -12.95 6.13 5.95
C SER A 325 -12.88 6.58 7.42
N LEU A 326 -11.95 6.05 8.21
CA LEU A 326 -11.80 6.37 9.64
C LEU A 326 -11.03 7.67 9.89
N SER A 327 -10.09 8.04 9.01
CA SER A 327 -9.29 9.28 9.15
C SER A 327 -10.02 10.54 8.65
N GLY A 328 -11.18 10.39 8.02
CA GLY A 328 -11.89 11.51 7.38
C GLY A 328 -11.26 11.96 6.06
N ALA A 329 -10.35 11.17 5.49
CA ALA A 329 -9.83 11.42 4.14
C ALA A 329 -10.94 11.28 3.09
N ASP A 330 -10.78 11.96 1.95
CA ASP A 330 -11.81 11.96 0.89
C ASP A 330 -11.82 10.64 0.11
N LEU A 331 -12.38 9.59 0.74
CA LEU A 331 -12.58 8.28 0.11
C LEU A 331 -13.45 8.38 -1.15
N ARG A 332 -14.36 9.36 -1.24
CA ARG A 332 -15.20 9.56 -2.42
C ARG A 332 -14.39 10.04 -3.61
N ALA A 333 -13.49 11.01 -3.41
CA ALA A 333 -12.60 11.47 -4.47
C ALA A 333 -11.64 10.36 -4.93
N HIS A 334 -11.15 9.54 -4.00
CA HIS A 334 -10.33 8.36 -4.35
C HIS A 334 -11.11 7.34 -5.19
N ALA A 335 -12.35 7.01 -4.81
CA ALA A 335 -13.21 6.12 -5.57
C ALA A 335 -13.54 6.69 -6.98
N GLN A 336 -13.75 8.00 -7.09
CA GLN A 336 -13.94 8.65 -8.39
C GLN A 336 -12.70 8.55 -9.29
N SER A 337 -11.50 8.71 -8.73
CA SER A 337 -10.24 8.51 -9.45
C SER A 337 -10.10 7.06 -9.96
N LEU A 338 -10.37 6.07 -9.10
CA LEU A 338 -10.37 4.66 -9.50
C LEU A 338 -11.41 4.37 -10.60
N LEU A 339 -12.59 4.98 -10.55
CA LEU A 339 -13.63 4.82 -11.58
C LEU A 339 -13.16 5.36 -12.94
N VAL A 340 -12.49 6.52 -12.96
CA VAL A 340 -11.93 7.08 -14.20
C VAL A 340 -10.89 6.13 -14.78
N GLN A 341 -9.98 5.62 -13.96
CA GLN A 341 -8.93 4.70 -14.40
C GLN A 341 -9.50 3.35 -14.88
N ALA A 342 -10.47 2.77 -14.15
CA ALA A 342 -11.11 1.53 -14.54
C ALA A 342 -11.89 1.65 -15.87
N ASN A 343 -12.46 2.82 -16.15
CA ASN A 343 -13.11 3.07 -17.45
C ASN A 343 -12.11 3.23 -18.60
N GLN A 344 -10.89 3.69 -18.33
CA GLN A 344 -9.80 3.78 -19.32
C GLN A 344 -9.15 2.41 -19.59
N ASP A 345 -9.10 1.54 -18.58
CA ASP A 345 -8.53 0.19 -18.65
C ASP A 345 -9.57 -0.83 -18.15
N GLN A 346 -10.54 -1.11 -19.00
CA GLN A 346 -11.71 -1.93 -18.66
C GLN A 346 -11.38 -3.41 -18.38
N GLU A 347 -10.24 -3.90 -18.86
CA GLU A 347 -9.78 -5.28 -18.64
C GLU A 347 -8.95 -5.41 -17.35
N ASN A 348 -8.68 -4.33 -16.65
CA ASN A 348 -7.92 -4.33 -15.42
C ASN A 348 -8.78 -4.72 -14.21
N ALA A 349 -8.82 -5.99 -13.89
CA ALA A 349 -9.58 -6.53 -12.76
C ALA A 349 -9.19 -5.91 -11.41
N ILE A 350 -7.93 -5.48 -11.26
CA ILE A 350 -7.43 -4.89 -10.01
C ILE A 350 -8.08 -3.53 -9.75
N LEU A 351 -8.19 -2.67 -10.77
CA LEU A 351 -8.87 -1.38 -10.67
C LEU A 351 -10.35 -1.55 -10.30
N TRP A 352 -11.04 -2.47 -10.95
CA TRP A 352 -12.44 -2.77 -10.64
C TRP A 352 -12.60 -3.31 -9.22
N MET A 353 -11.72 -4.21 -8.74
CA MET A 353 -11.82 -4.75 -7.39
C MET A 353 -11.52 -3.68 -6.32
N ASN A 354 -10.48 -2.84 -6.52
CA ASN A 354 -10.20 -1.72 -5.63
C ASN A 354 -11.40 -0.74 -5.58
N LEU A 355 -12.02 -0.44 -6.72
CA LEU A 355 -13.20 0.41 -6.80
C LEU A 355 -14.40 -0.21 -6.07
N ALA A 356 -14.62 -1.52 -6.23
CA ALA A 356 -15.68 -2.26 -5.53
C ALA A 356 -15.53 -2.13 -4.01
N ILE A 357 -14.33 -2.37 -3.47
CA ILE A 357 -14.03 -2.21 -2.05
C ILE A 357 -14.27 -0.75 -1.59
N GLY A 358 -13.84 0.23 -2.39
CA GLY A 358 -14.08 1.66 -2.12
C GLY A 358 -15.58 1.98 -1.99
N PHE A 359 -16.42 1.51 -2.91
CA PHE A 359 -17.86 1.72 -2.84
C PHE A 359 -18.52 0.97 -1.67
N LEU A 360 -18.07 -0.22 -1.33
CA LEU A 360 -18.55 -0.94 -0.14
C LEU A 360 -18.21 -0.17 1.15
N CYS A 361 -17.00 0.40 1.25
CA CYS A 361 -16.60 1.27 2.36
C CYS A 361 -17.42 2.59 2.42
N LEU A 362 -17.85 3.10 1.27
CA LEU A 362 -18.77 4.25 1.17
C LEU A 362 -20.25 3.89 1.47
N LYS A 363 -20.54 2.63 1.83
CA LYS A 363 -21.90 2.08 2.07
C LYS A 363 -22.79 2.10 0.82
N MET A 364 -22.20 2.15 -0.36
CA MET A 364 -22.88 2.07 -1.67
C MET A 364 -22.94 0.59 -2.11
N ARG A 365 -23.62 -0.24 -1.30
CA ARG A 365 -23.56 -1.70 -1.34
C ARG A 365 -23.89 -2.27 -2.72
N ASP A 366 -25.00 -1.90 -3.31
CA ASP A 366 -25.47 -2.50 -4.58
C ASP A 366 -24.51 -2.18 -5.72
N MET A 367 -23.96 -0.97 -5.75
CA MET A 367 -22.96 -0.55 -6.73
C MET A 367 -21.63 -1.29 -6.49
N GLY A 368 -21.18 -1.37 -5.24
CA GLY A 368 -19.96 -2.10 -4.88
C GLY A 368 -20.02 -3.58 -5.29
N LEU A 369 -21.15 -4.25 -5.06
CA LEU A 369 -21.34 -5.65 -5.44
C LEU A 369 -21.40 -5.85 -6.96
N ALA A 370 -22.06 -4.96 -7.70
CA ALA A 370 -22.10 -5.05 -9.16
C ALA A 370 -20.70 -4.88 -9.78
N ILE A 371 -19.89 -3.96 -9.25
CA ILE A 371 -18.50 -3.75 -9.69
C ILE A 371 -17.61 -4.93 -9.28
N GLN A 372 -17.84 -5.50 -8.08
CA GLN A 372 -17.14 -6.71 -7.65
C GLN A 372 -17.41 -7.89 -8.60
N GLU A 373 -18.64 -8.07 -9.04
CA GLU A 373 -19.01 -9.10 -10.02
C GLU A 373 -18.26 -8.91 -11.35
N GLN A 374 -18.16 -7.67 -11.84
CA GLN A 374 -17.37 -7.34 -13.03
C GLN A 374 -15.88 -7.68 -12.83
N ALA A 375 -15.29 -7.28 -11.72
CA ALA A 375 -13.89 -7.60 -11.40
C ALA A 375 -13.64 -9.12 -11.36
N LEU A 376 -14.59 -9.88 -10.75
CA LEU A 376 -14.48 -11.33 -10.61
C LEU A 376 -14.73 -12.08 -11.92
N SER A 377 -15.43 -11.48 -12.86
CA SER A 377 -15.55 -12.04 -14.23
C SER A 377 -14.23 -12.01 -15.00
N LEU A 378 -13.35 -11.06 -14.67
CA LEU A 378 -12.02 -10.92 -15.27
C LEU A 378 -10.97 -11.75 -14.52
N GLN A 379 -10.97 -11.68 -13.18
CA GLN A 379 -9.97 -12.33 -12.34
C GLN A 379 -10.53 -12.68 -10.95
N ARG A 380 -10.16 -13.85 -10.41
CA ARG A 380 -10.57 -14.30 -9.08
C ARG A 380 -9.44 -14.34 -8.04
N LEU A 381 -8.18 -14.29 -8.47
CA LEU A 381 -7.00 -14.32 -7.60
C LEU A 381 -6.33 -12.96 -7.61
N TYR A 382 -6.29 -12.28 -6.46
CA TYR A 382 -5.64 -10.99 -6.27
C TYR A 382 -4.48 -11.12 -5.30
N ARG A 383 -3.41 -10.36 -5.55
CA ARG A 383 -2.19 -10.40 -4.74
C ARG A 383 -1.96 -9.06 -4.06
N ARG A 384 -1.91 -9.06 -2.74
CA ARG A 384 -1.47 -7.93 -1.93
C ARG A 384 -0.03 -8.18 -1.49
N PRO A 385 0.94 -7.37 -1.95
CA PRO A 385 2.36 -7.62 -1.69
C PRO A 385 2.70 -7.44 -0.19
N ALA A 386 3.75 -8.15 0.26
CA ALA A 386 4.39 -7.93 1.54
C ALA A 386 5.20 -6.61 1.54
N ASN A 387 5.56 -6.12 2.74
CA ASN A 387 6.43 -4.95 2.88
C ASN A 387 7.91 -5.23 2.56
N CYS A 388 8.27 -6.44 2.19
CA CYS A 388 9.62 -6.86 1.82
C CYS A 388 9.60 -7.85 0.64
N GLN A 389 10.70 -7.89 -0.11
CA GLN A 389 10.91 -8.85 -1.19
C GLN A 389 12.23 -9.62 -0.96
N PRO A 390 12.20 -10.96 -1.03
CA PRO A 390 11.02 -11.82 -1.14
C PRO A 390 10.15 -11.77 0.13
N PRO A 391 8.84 -12.09 0.03
CA PRO A 391 7.97 -12.17 1.20
C PRO A 391 8.45 -13.29 2.15
N ARG A 392 8.31 -13.06 3.44
CA ARG A 392 8.67 -14.09 4.45
C ARG A 392 7.63 -15.21 4.55
N PHE A 393 6.40 -14.92 4.17
CA PHE A 393 5.29 -15.87 4.20
C PHE A 393 4.25 -15.51 3.14
N ARG A 394 3.65 -16.51 2.49
CA ARG A 394 2.53 -16.37 1.57
C ARG A 394 1.29 -17.04 2.13
N LEU A 395 0.26 -16.26 2.40
CA LEU A 395 -1.02 -16.75 2.93
C LEU A 395 -2.08 -16.73 1.83
N LEU A 396 -2.55 -17.92 1.43
CA LEU A 396 -3.69 -18.04 0.51
C LEU A 396 -5.00 -17.94 1.29
N MET A 397 -5.79 -16.93 1.01
CA MET A 397 -7.08 -16.69 1.63
C MET A 397 -8.20 -17.16 0.72
N ILE A 398 -9.00 -18.12 1.19
CA ILE A 398 -10.21 -18.56 0.47
C ILE A 398 -11.37 -17.68 0.91
N MET A 399 -11.88 -16.88 -0.02
CA MET A 399 -12.89 -15.86 0.21
C MET A 399 -14.16 -16.14 -0.59
N THR A 400 -15.25 -15.52 -0.20
CA THR A 400 -16.51 -15.50 -0.97
C THR A 400 -16.77 -14.12 -1.55
N PRO A 401 -17.36 -13.99 -2.75
CA PRO A 401 -17.94 -12.74 -3.20
C PRO A 401 -19.02 -12.24 -2.22
N GLY A 402 -19.16 -10.94 -2.10
CA GLY A 402 -20.17 -10.36 -1.24
C GLY A 402 -19.73 -9.09 -0.51
N ASP A 403 -20.47 -8.75 0.54
CA ASP A 403 -20.18 -7.59 1.38
C ASP A 403 -18.87 -7.74 2.18
N LEU A 404 -18.33 -6.64 2.70
CA LEU A 404 -17.10 -6.66 3.51
C LEU A 404 -17.19 -7.57 4.73
N SER A 405 -18.40 -7.78 5.26
CA SER A 405 -18.68 -8.67 6.39
C SER A 405 -18.74 -10.17 6.04
N GLU A 406 -18.55 -10.54 4.78
CA GLU A 406 -18.59 -11.95 4.37
C GLU A 406 -17.23 -12.65 4.50
N ASN A 407 -16.15 -11.91 4.76
CA ASN A 407 -14.80 -12.45 4.81
C ASN A 407 -14.00 -11.90 5.98
N THR A 408 -13.05 -12.69 6.51
CA THR A 408 -12.09 -12.25 7.53
C THR A 408 -11.18 -11.14 6.97
N PRO A 409 -11.22 -9.91 7.48
CA PRO A 409 -10.39 -8.81 6.99
C PRO A 409 -8.99 -8.82 7.60
N ILE A 410 -8.23 -9.89 7.35
CA ILE A 410 -6.93 -10.11 7.99
C ILE A 410 -5.87 -9.11 7.53
N ASP A 411 -6.07 -8.49 6.37
CA ASP A 411 -5.20 -7.43 5.88
C ASP A 411 -5.22 -6.17 6.76
N CYS A 412 -6.31 -5.93 7.49
CA CYS A 412 -6.36 -4.86 8.48
C CYS A 412 -5.41 -5.11 9.66
N LEU A 413 -5.19 -6.38 10.02
CA LEU A 413 -4.23 -6.78 11.05
C LEU A 413 -2.80 -6.88 10.49
N LEU A 414 -2.64 -7.42 9.28
CA LEU A 414 -1.34 -7.68 8.65
C LEU A 414 -0.90 -6.56 7.70
N GLU A 415 -1.46 -5.36 7.85
CA GLU A 415 -1.01 -4.22 7.05
C GLU A 415 0.46 -3.90 7.37
N ASN A 416 1.24 -3.65 6.31
CA ASN A 416 2.68 -3.41 6.40
C ASN A 416 3.51 -4.56 7.03
N SER A 417 3.02 -5.79 6.95
CA SER A 417 3.73 -6.98 7.42
C SER A 417 4.58 -7.62 6.31
N PRO A 418 5.55 -8.49 6.65
CA PRO A 418 6.33 -9.26 5.67
C PRO A 418 5.55 -10.47 5.11
N VAL A 419 4.21 -10.45 5.22
CA VAL A 419 3.30 -11.50 4.72
C VAL A 419 2.62 -11.04 3.43
N GLU A 420 2.80 -11.80 2.36
CA GLU A 420 2.05 -11.62 1.12
C GLU A 420 0.68 -12.29 1.26
N LEU A 421 -0.39 -11.58 0.93
CA LEU A 421 -1.75 -12.10 0.98
C LEU A 421 -2.25 -12.39 -0.44
N LEU A 422 -2.69 -13.61 -0.68
CA LEU A 422 -3.28 -14.09 -1.92
C LEU A 422 -4.78 -14.26 -1.70
N TYR A 423 -5.59 -13.34 -2.24
CA TYR A 423 -7.05 -13.34 -2.10
C TYR A 423 -7.66 -14.13 -3.24
N TYR A 424 -8.24 -15.27 -2.94
CA TYR A 424 -8.96 -16.06 -3.93
C TYR A 424 -10.46 -16.06 -3.63
N TYR A 425 -11.23 -15.45 -4.53
CA TYR A 425 -12.70 -15.45 -4.45
C TYR A 425 -13.25 -16.73 -5.07
N ALA A 426 -13.55 -17.68 -4.22
CA ALA A 426 -14.00 -19.03 -4.58
C ALA A 426 -15.44 -19.06 -5.11
N SER A 427 -15.77 -20.10 -5.85
CA SER A 427 -17.15 -20.50 -6.19
C SER A 427 -17.31 -21.99 -5.98
N VAL A 428 -18.54 -22.48 -6.03
CA VAL A 428 -18.82 -23.93 -5.86
C VAL A 428 -18.13 -24.75 -6.96
N GLU A 429 -18.06 -24.19 -8.19
CA GLU A 429 -17.42 -24.84 -9.36
C GLU A 429 -15.90 -24.72 -9.31
N GLN A 430 -15.38 -23.71 -8.64
CA GLN A 430 -13.94 -23.44 -8.49
C GLN A 430 -13.63 -23.09 -7.04
N PRO A 431 -13.65 -24.08 -6.13
CA PRO A 431 -13.43 -23.86 -4.69
C PRO A 431 -11.98 -23.50 -4.34
N LEU A 432 -11.02 -23.89 -5.18
CA LEU A 432 -9.60 -23.53 -5.06
C LEU A 432 -9.06 -22.99 -6.39
N PRO A 433 -8.00 -22.17 -6.38
CA PRO A 433 -7.41 -21.64 -7.61
C PRO A 433 -6.75 -22.75 -8.44
N SER A 434 -6.84 -22.65 -9.77
CA SER A 434 -6.18 -23.54 -10.71
C SER A 434 -5.55 -22.71 -11.84
N PRO A 435 -4.20 -22.71 -12.01
CA PRO A 435 -3.22 -23.41 -11.16
C PRO A 435 -3.17 -22.88 -9.73
N MET A 436 -2.76 -23.75 -8.79
CA MET A 436 -2.56 -23.35 -7.40
C MET A 436 -1.34 -22.42 -7.29
N PRO A 437 -1.46 -21.21 -6.72
CA PRO A 437 -0.32 -20.31 -6.51
C PRO A 437 0.63 -20.88 -5.46
N GLU A 438 1.88 -20.46 -5.49
CA GLU A 438 2.83 -20.76 -4.42
C GLU A 438 2.36 -20.10 -3.11
N HIS A 439 2.23 -20.90 -2.04
CA HIS A 439 1.78 -20.44 -0.72
C HIS A 439 2.31 -21.35 0.39
N ASP A 440 2.38 -20.81 1.61
CA ASP A 440 2.86 -21.50 2.79
C ASP A 440 1.71 -22.12 3.62
N ALA A 441 0.57 -21.42 3.67
CA ALA A 441 -0.64 -21.92 4.33
C ALA A 441 -1.91 -21.40 3.62
N VAL A 442 -3.04 -22.05 3.89
CA VAL A 442 -4.37 -21.61 3.46
C VAL A 442 -5.14 -21.09 4.68
N MET A 443 -5.84 -19.96 4.55
CA MET A 443 -6.81 -19.47 5.53
C MET A 443 -8.21 -19.50 4.92
N VAL A 444 -9.15 -20.18 5.57
CA VAL A 444 -10.56 -20.14 5.17
C VAL A 444 -11.16 -18.88 5.78
N ALA A 445 -11.34 -17.86 4.96
CA ALA A 445 -11.73 -16.51 5.39
C ALA A 445 -13.23 -16.25 5.25
N LEU A 446 -13.95 -17.04 4.44
CA LEU A 446 -15.38 -16.81 4.18
C LEU A 446 -16.26 -17.14 5.39
N SER A 447 -17.36 -16.40 5.56
CA SER A 447 -18.33 -16.56 6.64
C SER A 447 -19.11 -17.89 6.53
N ASP A 448 -19.52 -18.45 7.67
CA ASP A 448 -20.53 -19.53 7.71
C ASP A 448 -21.93 -18.94 7.66
N SER A 449 -22.37 -18.54 6.48
CA SER A 449 -23.72 -18.11 6.20
C SER A 449 -24.51 -19.20 5.46
N GLN A 450 -25.82 -19.12 5.46
CA GLN A 450 -26.66 -20.04 4.67
C GLN A 450 -26.33 -19.99 3.17
N ALA A 451 -25.94 -18.81 2.67
CA ALA A 451 -25.54 -18.59 1.28
C ALA A 451 -24.21 -19.31 0.96
N ASN A 452 -23.28 -19.32 1.92
CA ASN A 452 -21.93 -19.88 1.74
C ASN A 452 -21.84 -21.38 2.04
N ARG A 453 -22.91 -22.01 2.53
CA ARG A 453 -22.87 -23.43 2.97
C ARG A 453 -22.42 -24.39 1.88
N ALA A 454 -22.93 -24.24 0.65
CA ALA A 454 -22.53 -25.10 -0.48
C ALA A 454 -21.05 -24.88 -0.84
N LEU A 455 -20.58 -23.64 -0.81
CA LEU A 455 -19.20 -23.27 -1.05
C LEU A 455 -18.27 -23.83 0.03
N LEU A 456 -18.64 -23.71 1.31
CA LEU A 456 -17.85 -24.29 2.42
C LEU A 456 -17.67 -25.80 2.28
N LEU A 457 -18.71 -26.54 1.87
CA LEU A 457 -18.62 -27.97 1.62
C LEU A 457 -17.69 -28.29 0.43
N ALA A 458 -17.75 -27.49 -0.64
CA ALA A 458 -16.87 -27.67 -1.79
C ALA A 458 -15.40 -27.37 -1.42
N VAL A 459 -15.15 -26.30 -0.67
CA VAL A 459 -13.81 -25.95 -0.15
C VAL A 459 -13.29 -27.05 0.79
N GLN A 460 -14.15 -27.55 1.69
CA GLN A 460 -13.77 -28.66 2.60
C GLN A 460 -13.34 -29.89 1.82
N ALA A 461 -14.11 -30.31 0.82
CA ALA A 461 -13.77 -31.46 -0.01
C ALA A 461 -12.45 -31.28 -0.76
N SER A 462 -12.19 -30.07 -1.26
CA SER A 462 -10.96 -29.75 -2.00
C SER A 462 -9.72 -29.61 -1.12
N LEU A 463 -9.89 -29.36 0.18
CA LEU A 463 -8.78 -29.24 1.14
C LEU A 463 -8.44 -30.55 1.88
N LEU A 464 -9.18 -31.65 1.65
CA LEU A 464 -8.95 -32.91 2.38
C LEU A 464 -7.53 -33.46 2.24
N ASP A 465 -6.97 -33.40 1.02
CA ASP A 465 -5.62 -33.88 0.70
C ASP A 465 -4.61 -32.73 0.50
N HIS A 466 -4.93 -31.53 1.00
CA HIS A 466 -4.07 -30.37 0.82
C HIS A 466 -2.82 -30.47 1.70
N ALA A 467 -1.64 -30.33 1.07
CA ALA A 467 -0.36 -30.56 1.75
C ALA A 467 0.08 -29.44 2.71
N ARG A 468 -0.51 -28.24 2.57
CA ARG A 468 -0.17 -27.09 3.42
C ARG A 468 -1.14 -26.93 4.58
N PRO A 469 -0.71 -26.35 5.71
CA PRO A 469 -1.59 -26.08 6.85
C PRO A 469 -2.82 -25.27 6.46
N VAL A 470 -3.97 -25.58 7.08
CA VAL A 470 -5.24 -24.86 6.89
C VAL A 470 -5.64 -24.18 8.19
N ILE A 471 -5.70 -22.87 8.17
CA ILE A 471 -6.14 -21.99 9.28
C ILE A 471 -7.67 -21.89 9.22
N ASN A 472 -8.34 -22.09 10.34
CA ASN A 472 -9.80 -22.11 10.44
C ASN A 472 -10.46 -23.06 9.43
N PRO A 473 -10.22 -24.39 9.54
CA PRO A 473 -10.73 -25.35 8.56
C PRO A 473 -12.26 -25.32 8.48
N PRO A 474 -12.86 -25.53 7.27
CA PRO A 474 -14.28 -25.32 7.01
C PRO A 474 -15.23 -26.07 7.94
N HIS A 475 -14.87 -27.29 8.39
CA HIS A 475 -15.73 -28.11 9.25
C HIS A 475 -15.90 -27.56 10.67
N LEU A 476 -15.04 -26.62 11.11
CA LEU A 476 -15.15 -25.97 12.42
C LEU A 476 -15.93 -24.66 12.37
N LEU A 477 -16.07 -24.03 11.20
CA LEU A 477 -16.75 -22.72 11.06
C LEU A 477 -18.22 -22.75 11.50
N PRO A 478 -19.00 -23.82 11.29
CA PRO A 478 -20.38 -23.86 11.80
C PRO A 478 -20.51 -23.69 13.32
N ASN A 479 -19.44 -23.96 14.09
CA ASN A 479 -19.44 -23.78 15.54
C ASN A 479 -19.63 -22.33 16.01
N VAL A 480 -19.42 -21.33 15.14
CA VAL A 480 -19.66 -19.91 15.48
C VAL A 480 -21.11 -19.46 15.22
N ASN A 481 -21.95 -20.29 14.60
CA ASN A 481 -23.37 -19.99 14.45
C ASN A 481 -24.06 -19.77 15.81
N ARG A 482 -24.81 -18.68 15.96
CA ARG A 482 -25.34 -18.21 17.25
C ARG A 482 -26.11 -19.28 18.02
N ASP A 483 -26.97 -20.05 17.36
CA ASP A 483 -27.72 -21.13 17.99
C ASP A 483 -26.81 -22.31 18.38
N GLN A 484 -25.95 -22.77 17.48
CA GLN A 484 -24.99 -23.84 17.75
C GLN A 484 -23.94 -23.42 18.80
N LEU A 485 -23.38 -22.23 18.67
CA LEU A 485 -22.43 -21.65 19.61
C LEU A 485 -23.01 -21.61 21.04
N SER A 486 -24.26 -21.10 21.16
CA SER A 486 -24.91 -20.99 22.46
C SER A 486 -25.13 -22.35 23.14
N GLU A 487 -25.39 -23.43 22.38
CA GLU A 487 -25.46 -24.79 22.92
C GLU A 487 -24.05 -25.32 23.28
N LEU A 488 -23.09 -25.09 22.37
CA LEU A 488 -21.72 -25.55 22.55
C LEU A 488 -21.06 -24.98 23.82
N LEU A 489 -21.39 -23.74 24.20
CA LEU A 489 -20.81 -23.06 25.36
C LEU A 489 -21.58 -23.25 26.67
N GLN A 490 -22.69 -24.03 26.69
CA GLN A 490 -23.42 -24.29 27.94
C GLN A 490 -22.54 -25.05 28.97
N GLY A 491 -22.76 -24.76 30.25
CA GLY A 491 -22.14 -25.46 31.38
C GLY A 491 -20.65 -25.16 31.58
N ILE A 492 -20.09 -24.15 30.92
CA ILE A 492 -18.72 -23.67 31.19
C ILE A 492 -18.76 -22.82 32.47
N ASN A 493 -17.96 -23.20 33.45
CA ASN A 493 -17.85 -22.44 34.70
C ASN A 493 -17.25 -21.05 34.47
N GLY A 494 -17.87 -20.02 35.03
CA GLY A 494 -17.43 -18.61 34.87
C GLY A 494 -17.79 -17.97 33.53
N LEU A 495 -18.62 -18.67 32.70
CA LEU A 495 -19.12 -18.17 31.43
C LEU A 495 -20.65 -18.16 31.43
N ASP A 496 -21.23 -17.07 30.97
CA ASP A 496 -22.65 -16.96 30.63
C ASP A 496 -22.79 -16.68 29.13
N MET A 497 -23.39 -17.59 28.39
CA MET A 497 -23.90 -17.33 27.05
C MET A 497 -25.36 -17.74 27.02
N PRO A 498 -26.26 -16.77 26.91
CA PRO A 498 -27.70 -17.06 26.87
C PRO A 498 -28.02 -18.00 25.72
N ARG A 499 -28.73 -19.10 26.03
CA ARG A 499 -29.17 -20.05 25.01
C ARG A 499 -29.97 -19.28 23.93
N THR A 500 -29.59 -19.46 22.69
CA THR A 500 -30.19 -18.78 21.54
C THR A 500 -31.00 -19.76 20.70
N HIS A 501 -32.27 -19.46 20.54
CA HIS A 501 -33.19 -20.27 19.78
C HIS A 501 -33.39 -19.69 18.39
N ARG A 502 -33.20 -20.50 17.35
CA ARG A 502 -33.58 -20.13 15.98
C ARG A 502 -35.03 -20.55 15.73
N LEU A 503 -35.91 -19.59 15.55
CA LEU A 503 -37.36 -19.78 15.43
C LEU A 503 -37.89 -19.18 14.12
N THR A 504 -38.83 -19.88 13.48
CA THR A 504 -39.56 -19.29 12.37
C THR A 504 -40.52 -18.20 12.89
N ARG A 505 -40.92 -17.27 12.02
CA ARG A 505 -41.88 -16.24 12.36
C ARG A 505 -43.17 -16.83 12.94
N SER A 506 -43.72 -17.91 12.35
CA SER A 506 -44.90 -18.61 12.84
C SER A 506 -44.72 -19.17 14.25
N GLN A 507 -43.53 -19.76 14.55
CA GLN A 507 -43.24 -20.23 15.90
C GLN A 507 -43.18 -19.11 16.93
N VAL A 508 -42.60 -17.93 16.57
CA VAL A 508 -42.56 -16.78 17.45
C VAL A 508 -43.99 -16.29 17.74
N VAL A 509 -44.84 -16.14 16.70
CA VAL A 509 -46.25 -15.71 16.84
C VAL A 509 -47.07 -16.70 17.67
N THR A 510 -46.94 -18.00 17.40
CA THR A 510 -47.67 -19.05 18.14
C THR A 510 -47.30 -19.05 19.62
N ARG A 511 -46.02 -18.89 19.94
CA ARG A 511 -45.53 -18.85 21.34
C ARG A 511 -45.96 -17.58 22.08
N LEU A 512 -46.12 -16.45 21.37
CA LEU A 512 -46.74 -15.23 21.91
C LEU A 512 -48.18 -15.41 22.34
N SER A 513 -48.96 -16.16 21.58
CA SER A 513 -50.37 -16.41 21.84
C SER A 513 -50.63 -17.42 22.97
N MET A 514 -49.62 -18.22 23.29
CA MET A 514 -49.67 -19.25 24.33
C MET A 514 -49.25 -18.72 25.70
N GLN A 515 -49.86 -17.81 26.34
CA GLN A 515 -49.56 -17.25 27.70
C GLN A 515 -49.23 -18.31 28.80
N ARG A 516 -48.44 -19.32 28.51
CA ARG A 516 -48.03 -20.34 29.46
C ARG A 516 -46.83 -19.88 30.26
N PRO A 517 -46.75 -20.23 31.56
CA PRO A 517 -45.54 -20.08 32.37
C PRO A 517 -44.39 -20.76 31.64
N VAL A 518 -43.23 -20.09 31.58
CA VAL A 518 -42.02 -20.65 30.98
C VAL A 518 -41.62 -21.87 31.78
N ASP A 519 -41.73 -23.07 31.21
CA ASP A 519 -41.10 -24.24 31.73
C ASP A 519 -39.62 -24.14 31.42
N ILE A 520 -38.80 -23.77 32.41
CA ILE A 520 -37.34 -23.62 32.27
C ILE A 520 -36.66 -24.95 31.95
N THR A 521 -37.34 -26.07 32.02
CA THR A 521 -36.86 -27.39 31.66
C THR A 521 -37.12 -27.78 30.21
N ASP A 522 -38.05 -27.07 29.53
CA ASP A 522 -38.30 -27.26 28.09
C ASP A 522 -37.23 -26.51 27.24
N PRO A 523 -36.33 -27.20 26.60
CA PRO A 523 -35.32 -26.56 25.75
C PRO A 523 -35.91 -25.80 24.56
N ALA A 524 -37.19 -26.02 24.26
CA ALA A 524 -37.94 -25.33 23.21
C ALA A 524 -38.79 -24.15 23.73
N ALA A 525 -38.82 -23.89 25.04
CA ALA A 525 -39.54 -22.74 25.59
C ALA A 525 -38.86 -21.43 25.23
N LEU A 526 -39.63 -20.39 24.89
CA LEU A 526 -39.08 -19.02 24.79
C LEU A 526 -38.54 -18.61 26.16
N PRO A 527 -37.42 -17.90 26.20
CA PRO A 527 -36.95 -17.29 27.43
C PRO A 527 -38.02 -16.32 27.96
N GLY A 528 -38.09 -16.18 29.28
CA GLY A 528 -38.94 -15.18 29.91
C GLY A 528 -38.51 -13.76 29.51
N LEU A 529 -39.45 -12.81 29.63
CA LEU A 529 -39.11 -11.39 29.43
C LEU A 529 -38.23 -10.88 30.58
N PRO A 530 -37.28 -9.99 30.30
CA PRO A 530 -36.98 -9.42 29.02
C PRO A 530 -36.18 -10.36 28.12
N LEU A 531 -36.44 -10.32 26.80
CA LEU A 531 -35.70 -11.11 25.81
C LEU A 531 -35.09 -10.24 24.71
N ILE A 532 -34.13 -10.83 24.00
CA ILE A 532 -33.51 -10.27 22.80
C ILE A 532 -34.05 -11.02 21.58
N ILE A 533 -34.43 -10.29 20.55
CA ILE A 533 -34.83 -10.82 19.25
C ILE A 533 -34.13 -10.10 18.11
N ARG A 534 -33.70 -10.87 17.10
CA ARG A 534 -33.15 -10.32 15.85
C ARG A 534 -33.38 -11.26 14.67
N PRO A 535 -33.48 -10.76 13.41
CA PRO A 535 -33.57 -11.62 12.23
C PRO A 535 -32.34 -12.54 12.09
N VAL A 536 -32.55 -13.75 11.58
CA VAL A 536 -31.45 -14.61 11.14
C VAL A 536 -30.76 -13.95 9.96
N GLY A 537 -29.42 -13.88 9.99
CA GLY A 537 -28.60 -13.22 8.96
C GLY A 537 -28.44 -11.71 9.14
N SER A 538 -29.08 -11.07 10.15
CA SER A 538 -28.83 -9.64 10.40
C SER A 538 -27.44 -9.42 11.00
N GLN A 539 -26.77 -8.35 10.55
CA GLN A 539 -25.44 -7.93 10.97
C GLN A 539 -25.47 -6.55 11.64
N ALA A 540 -24.41 -6.17 12.36
CA ALA A 540 -24.21 -4.84 12.94
C ALA A 540 -25.38 -4.32 13.82
N GLY A 541 -26.13 -5.21 14.48
CA GLY A 541 -27.26 -4.82 15.34
C GLY A 541 -28.53 -4.40 14.57
N ASN A 542 -28.56 -4.57 13.25
CA ASN A 542 -29.76 -4.26 12.46
C ASN A 542 -30.95 -5.11 12.95
N ASP A 543 -32.08 -4.43 13.21
CA ASP A 543 -33.31 -5.04 13.72
C ASP A 543 -33.14 -5.85 15.02
N LEU A 544 -32.09 -5.59 15.80
CA LEU A 544 -31.92 -6.14 17.14
C LEU A 544 -32.79 -5.37 18.12
N ALA A 545 -33.68 -6.06 18.84
CA ALA A 545 -34.56 -5.45 19.83
C ALA A 545 -34.54 -6.20 21.18
N ARG A 546 -34.62 -5.43 22.26
CA ARG A 546 -34.97 -5.93 23.60
C ARG A 546 -36.48 -5.79 23.80
N ILE A 547 -37.12 -6.89 24.10
CA ILE A 547 -38.55 -6.98 24.35
C ILE A 547 -38.77 -7.13 25.84
N THR A 548 -39.47 -6.20 26.44
CA THR A 548 -39.78 -6.18 27.88
C THR A 548 -41.26 -6.54 28.16
N GLN A 549 -42.14 -6.37 27.13
CA GLN A 549 -43.55 -6.65 27.21
C GLN A 549 -44.03 -7.39 25.94
N PRO A 550 -45.07 -8.23 26.04
CA PRO A 550 -45.60 -8.97 24.89
C PRO A 550 -46.12 -8.07 23.75
N THR A 551 -46.60 -6.88 24.04
CA THR A 551 -47.05 -5.89 23.05
C THR A 551 -45.92 -5.38 22.18
N GLU A 552 -44.71 -5.16 22.74
CA GLU A 552 -43.54 -4.73 22.00
C GLU A 552 -43.12 -5.79 20.97
N LEU A 553 -43.23 -7.09 21.30
CA LEU A 553 -42.92 -8.16 20.36
C LEU A 553 -43.94 -8.19 19.19
N ALA A 554 -45.20 -7.94 19.44
CA ALA A 554 -46.22 -7.86 18.39
C ALA A 554 -45.91 -6.68 17.43
N ASP A 555 -45.52 -5.53 17.97
CA ASP A 555 -45.19 -4.35 17.17
C ASP A 555 -43.87 -4.51 16.42
N TYR A 556 -42.85 -5.13 17.03
CA TYR A 556 -41.61 -5.51 16.37
C TYR A 556 -41.88 -6.40 15.15
N LEU A 557 -42.70 -7.44 15.30
CA LEU A 557 -43.04 -8.34 14.20
C LEU A 557 -43.85 -7.67 13.08
N LYS A 558 -44.55 -6.58 13.32
CA LYS A 558 -45.19 -5.78 12.25
C LYS A 558 -44.15 -5.02 11.43
N GLN A 559 -43.13 -4.50 12.09
CA GLN A 559 -42.10 -3.67 11.45
C GLN A 559 -41.06 -4.51 10.71
N VAL A 560 -40.59 -5.60 11.32
CA VAL A 560 -39.48 -6.43 10.80
C VAL A 560 -40.04 -7.62 10.03
N GLN A 561 -39.87 -7.62 8.71
CA GLN A 561 -40.41 -8.64 7.80
C GLN A 561 -39.40 -9.79 7.55
N SER A 562 -38.99 -10.49 8.60
CA SER A 562 -38.12 -11.67 8.47
C SER A 562 -38.91 -12.99 8.62
N THR A 563 -38.44 -14.04 7.98
CA THR A 563 -39.02 -15.38 8.07
C THR A 563 -38.55 -16.17 9.29
N ALA A 564 -37.40 -15.84 9.86
CA ALA A 564 -36.79 -16.49 11.00
C ALA A 564 -36.04 -15.51 11.90
N PHE A 565 -35.99 -15.81 13.18
CA PHE A 565 -35.37 -14.98 14.21
C PHE A 565 -34.52 -15.79 15.16
N PHE A 566 -33.47 -15.18 15.67
CA PHE A 566 -32.78 -15.61 16.88
C PHE A 566 -33.43 -14.95 18.09
N VAL A 567 -33.72 -15.75 19.12
CA VAL A 567 -34.32 -15.28 20.37
C VAL A 567 -33.51 -15.84 21.55
N SER A 568 -33.17 -14.95 22.48
CA SER A 568 -32.44 -15.32 23.70
C SER A 568 -32.91 -14.46 24.89
N ARG A 569 -32.59 -14.89 26.14
CA ARG A 569 -32.84 -14.04 27.30
C ARG A 569 -31.95 -12.81 27.28
N PHE A 570 -32.47 -11.69 27.75
CA PHE A 570 -31.64 -10.51 28.03
C PHE A 570 -30.88 -10.68 29.35
N VAL A 571 -29.62 -10.31 29.38
CA VAL A 571 -28.78 -10.22 30.58
C VAL A 571 -28.46 -8.76 30.82
N ASP A 572 -28.79 -8.25 32.00
CA ASP A 572 -28.36 -6.90 32.40
C ASP A 572 -26.90 -6.94 32.89
N TYR A 573 -26.02 -6.43 32.04
CA TYR A 573 -24.58 -6.32 32.31
C TYR A 573 -24.12 -4.88 32.63
N SER A 574 -25.08 -4.01 33.00
CA SER A 574 -24.74 -2.67 33.46
C SER A 574 -23.85 -2.70 34.70
N SER A 575 -22.82 -1.88 34.70
CA SER A 575 -21.95 -1.67 35.86
C SER A 575 -22.66 -0.81 36.92
N GLN A 576 -22.04 -0.63 38.09
CA GLN A 576 -22.61 0.15 39.18
C GLN A 576 -22.93 1.61 38.84
N ASP A 577 -22.22 2.18 37.87
CA ASP A 577 -22.43 3.52 37.33
C ASP A 577 -23.55 3.59 36.26
N GLY A 578 -24.24 2.47 36.00
CA GLY A 578 -25.28 2.37 34.98
C GLY A 578 -24.78 2.29 33.55
N GLN A 579 -23.46 2.29 33.32
CA GLN A 579 -22.89 2.15 31.99
C GLN A 579 -22.73 0.69 31.59
N PHE A 580 -22.86 0.41 30.29
CA PHE A 580 -22.62 -0.89 29.68
C PHE A 580 -21.24 -0.89 29.02
N ARG A 581 -20.43 -1.89 29.34
CA ARG A 581 -19.07 -2.07 28.80
C ARG A 581 -19.02 -3.34 27.96
N LYS A 582 -18.68 -3.18 26.69
CA LYS A 582 -18.51 -4.29 25.74
C LYS A 582 -17.07 -4.37 25.30
N TYR A 583 -16.51 -5.56 25.37
CA TYR A 583 -15.14 -5.86 24.98
C TYR A 583 -15.10 -6.65 23.70
N ARG A 584 -14.15 -6.34 22.80
CA ARG A 584 -13.76 -7.23 21.71
C ARG A 584 -12.40 -7.82 22.01
N ILE A 585 -12.32 -9.14 22.05
CA ILE A 585 -11.12 -9.91 22.34
C ILE A 585 -10.84 -10.80 21.13
N ALA A 586 -9.67 -10.67 20.50
CA ALA A 586 -9.20 -11.65 19.52
C ALA A 586 -8.53 -12.82 20.24
N MET A 587 -8.78 -14.02 19.76
CA MET A 587 -8.07 -15.21 20.23
C MET A 587 -7.27 -15.81 19.09
N LEU A 588 -5.99 -16.06 19.34
CA LEU A 588 -5.09 -16.77 18.45
C LEU A 588 -4.59 -18.03 19.18
N ARG A 589 -5.01 -19.19 18.69
CA ARG A 589 -4.63 -20.49 19.30
C ARG A 589 -4.86 -20.54 20.82
N GLY A 590 -5.97 -19.96 21.27
CA GLY A 590 -6.35 -19.92 22.67
C GLY A 590 -5.71 -18.76 23.48
N GLN A 591 -4.79 -17.99 22.93
CA GLN A 591 -4.23 -16.80 23.57
C GLN A 591 -5.12 -15.58 23.28
N PRO A 592 -5.62 -14.89 24.34
CA PRO A 592 -6.49 -13.73 24.17
C PRO A 592 -5.69 -12.42 24.01
N PHE A 593 -6.20 -11.53 23.13
CA PHE A 593 -5.69 -10.18 22.88
C PHE A 593 -6.85 -9.20 22.87
N ILE A 594 -6.71 -8.07 23.58
CA ILE A 594 -7.73 -7.02 23.57
C ILE A 594 -7.68 -6.21 22.26
N CYS A 595 -8.83 -6.00 21.65
CA CYS A 595 -8.98 -5.18 20.45
C CYS A 595 -9.52 -3.79 20.79
N HIS A 596 -10.60 -3.73 21.56
CA HIS A 596 -11.19 -2.48 22.05
C HIS A 596 -12.18 -2.72 23.20
N MET A 597 -12.55 -1.63 23.89
CA MET A 597 -13.65 -1.58 24.83
C MET A 597 -14.57 -0.41 24.46
N ALA A 598 -15.85 -0.68 24.28
CA ALA A 598 -16.86 0.35 24.06
C ALA A 598 -17.71 0.57 25.33
N ILE A 599 -18.04 1.84 25.63
CA ILE A 599 -18.81 2.24 26.81
C ILE A 599 -20.05 3.04 26.39
N SER A 600 -21.23 2.62 26.82
CA SER A 600 -22.50 3.27 26.48
C SER A 600 -23.47 3.29 27.67
N SER A 601 -24.34 4.28 27.70
CA SER A 601 -25.52 4.29 28.58
C SER A 601 -26.64 3.39 28.07
N ASP A 602 -26.56 2.93 26.82
CA ASP A 602 -27.51 1.99 26.23
C ASP A 602 -26.96 0.57 26.26
N TRP A 603 -27.85 -0.41 26.49
CA TRP A 603 -27.52 -1.84 26.52
C TRP A 603 -27.02 -2.38 25.15
N MET A 604 -27.43 -1.78 24.02
CA MET A 604 -26.97 -2.15 22.69
C MET A 604 -25.69 -1.37 22.34
N VAL A 605 -24.57 -1.93 22.72
CA VAL A 605 -23.27 -1.27 22.55
C VAL A 605 -22.61 -1.67 21.23
N HIS A 606 -22.43 -0.68 20.35
CA HIS A 606 -21.56 -0.74 19.21
C HIS A 606 -20.48 0.34 19.34
N TYR A 607 -19.25 0.07 18.94
CA TYR A 607 -18.15 1.03 19.07
C TYR A 607 -18.49 2.37 18.40
N VAL A 608 -19.11 2.32 17.21
CA VAL A 608 -19.47 3.50 16.42
C VAL A 608 -20.55 4.37 17.10
N ASN A 609 -21.50 3.75 17.79
CA ASN A 609 -22.62 4.49 18.44
C ASN A 609 -22.38 4.75 19.94
N ALA A 610 -21.27 4.27 20.49
CA ALA A 610 -20.95 4.40 21.91
C ALA A 610 -20.41 5.80 22.30
N GLY A 611 -20.21 6.71 21.33
CA GLY A 611 -19.65 8.05 21.58
C GLY A 611 -18.18 8.03 22.04
N MET A 612 -17.42 7.01 21.65
CA MET A 612 -16.01 6.87 22.03
C MET A 612 -15.14 7.98 21.43
N TYR A 613 -15.48 8.47 20.25
CA TYR A 613 -14.75 9.56 19.58
C TYR A 613 -15.01 10.93 20.27
N ASP A 614 -16.17 11.10 20.88
CA ASP A 614 -16.60 12.38 21.47
C ASP A 614 -16.21 12.53 22.95
N SER A 615 -15.99 11.43 23.68
CA SER A 615 -15.72 11.44 25.13
C SER A 615 -14.28 11.08 25.48
N ALA A 616 -13.54 12.04 26.02
CA ALA A 616 -12.19 11.83 26.51
C ALA A 616 -12.14 10.84 27.70
N ASP A 617 -13.14 10.88 28.60
CA ASP A 617 -13.22 10.00 29.77
C ASP A 617 -13.42 8.53 29.35
N LYS A 618 -14.28 8.26 28.37
CA LYS A 618 -14.45 6.90 27.84
C LYS A 618 -13.16 6.38 27.19
N ARG A 619 -12.45 7.23 26.43
CA ARG A 619 -11.15 6.85 25.85
C ARG A 619 -10.09 6.60 26.92
N ALA A 620 -10.05 7.40 27.97
CA ALA A 620 -9.13 7.21 29.08
C ALA A 620 -9.38 5.87 29.79
N GLU A 621 -10.66 5.53 30.03
CA GLU A 621 -11.06 4.25 30.62
C GLU A 621 -10.72 3.07 29.71
N GLU A 622 -11.01 3.16 28.40
CA GLU A 622 -10.60 2.15 27.39
C GLU A 622 -9.08 1.96 27.41
N GLY A 623 -8.31 3.04 27.41
CA GLY A 623 -6.84 2.98 27.44
C GLY A 623 -6.30 2.31 28.69
N ALA A 624 -6.85 2.65 29.85
CA ALA A 624 -6.49 2.02 31.12
C ALA A 624 -6.82 0.51 31.13
N PHE A 625 -8.00 0.14 30.62
CA PHE A 625 -8.40 -1.26 30.48
C PHE A 625 -7.48 -2.04 29.53
N MET A 626 -7.21 -1.51 28.35
CA MET A 626 -6.35 -2.17 27.37
C MET A 626 -4.91 -2.36 27.89
N GLN A 627 -4.38 -1.41 28.66
CA GLN A 627 -3.06 -1.52 29.28
C GLN A 627 -3.03 -2.60 30.38
N ASN A 628 -4.13 -2.77 31.14
CA ASN A 628 -4.25 -3.71 32.23
C ASN A 628 -5.01 -5.00 31.86
N PHE A 629 -5.16 -5.30 30.58
CA PHE A 629 -5.93 -6.44 30.07
C PHE A 629 -5.53 -7.79 30.67
N ALA A 630 -4.27 -7.96 31.07
CA ALA A 630 -3.78 -9.18 31.71
C ALA A 630 -4.60 -9.58 32.94
N SER A 631 -5.08 -8.62 33.73
CA SER A 631 -5.91 -8.87 34.91
C SER A 631 -7.28 -9.45 34.53
N PHE A 632 -7.89 -8.93 33.45
CA PHE A 632 -9.15 -9.46 32.89
C PHE A 632 -8.95 -10.87 32.33
N ALA A 633 -7.91 -11.07 31.50
CA ALA A 633 -7.59 -12.36 30.93
C ALA A 633 -7.33 -13.43 31.99
N THR A 634 -6.67 -13.08 33.08
CA THR A 634 -6.43 -14.00 34.22
C THR A 634 -7.72 -14.37 34.94
N ARG A 635 -8.62 -13.41 35.20
CA ARG A 635 -9.93 -13.70 35.84
C ARG A 635 -10.76 -14.67 35.01
N HIS A 636 -10.73 -14.52 33.69
CA HIS A 636 -11.55 -15.31 32.74
C HIS A 636 -10.77 -16.43 32.06
N GLN A 637 -9.55 -16.75 32.53
CA GLN A 637 -8.66 -17.73 31.89
C GLN A 637 -9.34 -19.08 31.64
N ALA A 638 -10.07 -19.61 32.63
CA ALA A 638 -10.75 -20.89 32.49
C ALA A 638 -11.85 -20.87 31.42
N ALA A 639 -12.65 -19.78 31.40
CA ALA A 639 -13.71 -19.60 30.41
C ALA A 639 -13.15 -19.42 28.98
N LEU A 640 -12.12 -18.59 28.82
CA LEU A 640 -11.45 -18.36 27.53
C LEU A 640 -10.78 -19.64 27.00
N ALA A 641 -10.09 -20.39 27.87
CA ALA A 641 -9.50 -21.67 27.49
C ALA A 641 -10.56 -22.70 27.07
N ALA A 642 -11.70 -22.77 27.78
CA ALA A 642 -12.80 -23.66 27.44
C ALA A 642 -13.47 -23.28 26.10
N ILE A 643 -13.61 -21.98 25.78
CA ILE A 643 -14.07 -21.51 24.47
C ILE A 643 -13.16 -22.08 23.38
N TYR A 644 -11.83 -21.90 23.49
CA TYR A 644 -10.89 -22.43 22.51
C TYR A 644 -10.97 -23.95 22.36
N GLN A 645 -11.02 -24.67 23.48
CA GLN A 645 -11.09 -26.15 23.46
C GLN A 645 -12.34 -26.68 22.76
N ARG A 646 -13.47 -25.94 22.82
CA ARG A 646 -14.73 -26.34 22.19
C ARG A 646 -14.83 -25.93 20.73
N LEU A 647 -14.29 -24.77 20.37
CA LEU A 647 -14.36 -24.24 19.01
C LEU A 647 -13.22 -24.74 18.12
N GLN A 648 -12.02 -24.87 18.66
CA GLN A 648 -10.80 -25.30 17.96
C GLN A 648 -10.41 -24.47 16.74
N LEU A 649 -10.91 -23.23 16.63
CA LEU A 649 -10.51 -22.30 15.60
C LEU A 649 -9.18 -21.65 15.96
N ASP A 650 -8.29 -21.53 14.98
CA ASP A 650 -6.97 -20.92 15.17
C ASP A 650 -7.06 -19.42 15.46
N TYR A 651 -7.96 -18.73 14.76
CA TYR A 651 -8.23 -17.31 14.90
C TYR A 651 -9.72 -17.02 14.98
N LEU A 652 -10.14 -16.27 15.98
CA LEU A 652 -11.51 -15.80 16.18
C LEU A 652 -11.54 -14.51 17.02
N CYS A 653 -12.66 -13.83 17.01
CA CYS A 653 -12.94 -12.71 17.91
C CYS A 653 -14.16 -13.00 18.78
N ILE A 654 -14.14 -12.50 20.00
CA ILE A 654 -15.22 -12.63 21.00
C ILE A 654 -15.72 -11.23 21.33
N ASP A 655 -17.00 -10.96 21.08
CA ASP A 655 -17.71 -9.82 21.64
C ASP A 655 -18.33 -10.23 22.98
N CYS A 656 -17.89 -9.62 24.09
CA CYS A 656 -18.28 -10.04 25.43
C CYS A 656 -18.42 -8.85 26.40
N ALA A 657 -18.89 -9.16 27.60
CA ALA A 657 -18.93 -8.25 28.77
C ALA A 657 -18.64 -9.04 30.05
N GLU A 658 -18.63 -8.34 31.20
CA GLU A 658 -18.71 -8.98 32.52
C GLU A 658 -20.12 -8.79 33.09
N THR A 659 -20.70 -9.87 33.64
CA THR A 659 -21.96 -9.78 34.39
C THR A 659 -21.72 -9.16 35.76
N LYS A 660 -22.81 -8.78 36.46
CA LYS A 660 -22.71 -8.20 37.82
C LYS A 660 -22.07 -9.13 38.85
N ASP A 661 -22.15 -10.43 38.64
CA ASP A 661 -21.53 -11.49 39.45
C ASP A 661 -20.17 -11.95 38.92
N GLY A 662 -19.58 -11.24 37.96
CA GLY A 662 -18.22 -11.42 37.50
C GLY A 662 -18.00 -12.58 36.52
N GLN A 663 -19.06 -13.06 35.86
CA GLN A 663 -18.94 -14.06 34.79
C GLN A 663 -18.65 -13.39 33.46
N LEU A 664 -17.98 -14.11 32.55
CA LEU A 664 -17.79 -13.68 31.16
C LEU A 664 -19.09 -13.87 30.38
N LEU A 665 -19.77 -12.78 30.06
CA LEU A 665 -20.96 -12.80 29.21
C LEU A 665 -20.55 -12.73 27.75
N VAL A 666 -20.83 -13.77 26.99
CA VAL A 666 -20.53 -13.84 25.55
C VAL A 666 -21.76 -13.47 24.74
N PHE A 667 -21.63 -12.46 23.86
CA PHE A 667 -22.65 -12.04 22.91
C PHE A 667 -22.53 -12.73 21.57
N GLU A 668 -21.29 -12.84 21.08
CA GLU A 668 -20.96 -13.34 19.74
C GLU A 668 -19.52 -13.79 19.70
N ILE A 669 -19.27 -14.85 18.95
CA ILE A 669 -17.93 -15.27 18.54
C ILE A 669 -17.94 -15.42 17.03
N ASP A 670 -16.97 -14.84 16.36
CA ASP A 670 -16.85 -14.98 14.90
C ASP A 670 -15.39 -14.78 14.48
N HIS A 671 -15.00 -15.35 13.33
CA HIS A 671 -13.67 -15.17 12.75
C HIS A 671 -13.60 -14.02 11.73
N ILE A 672 -14.77 -13.49 11.30
CA ILE A 672 -14.86 -12.41 10.30
C ILE A 672 -14.84 -10.99 10.90
N MET A 673 -14.73 -10.85 12.20
CA MET A 673 -14.71 -9.53 12.86
C MET A 673 -13.43 -8.76 12.54
N ALA A 674 -13.57 -7.49 12.15
CA ALA A 674 -12.43 -6.63 11.89
C ALA A 674 -11.64 -6.29 13.16
N VAL A 675 -10.32 -6.38 13.06
CA VAL A 675 -9.35 -5.97 14.09
C VAL A 675 -8.33 -5.04 13.43
N HIS A 676 -8.21 -3.82 13.95
CA HIS A 676 -7.33 -2.80 13.41
C HIS A 676 -6.90 -1.78 14.47
N ALA A 677 -5.84 -1.02 14.20
CA ALA A 677 -5.37 0.14 14.96
C ALA A 677 -5.43 1.43 14.12
N MET A 678 -6.43 1.57 13.25
CA MET A 678 -6.52 2.66 12.27
C MET A 678 -7.21 3.92 12.81
N ASP A 679 -7.69 3.89 14.05
CA ASP A 679 -8.23 5.09 14.70
C ASP A 679 -7.14 6.16 14.86
N ALA A 680 -7.56 7.44 14.86
CA ALA A 680 -6.61 8.55 14.98
C ALA A 680 -5.72 8.40 16.24
N ALA A 681 -4.41 8.30 16.05
CA ALA A 681 -3.45 8.11 17.15
C ALA A 681 -3.48 9.26 18.18
N SER A 682 -3.88 10.46 17.77
CA SER A 682 -4.09 11.59 18.67
C SER A 682 -5.25 11.39 19.67
N LEU A 683 -6.25 10.59 19.29
CA LEU A 683 -7.41 10.25 20.14
C LEU A 683 -7.22 8.91 20.86
N PHE A 684 -6.59 7.94 20.22
CA PHE A 684 -6.44 6.56 20.72
C PHE A 684 -4.96 6.09 20.70
N PRO A 685 -4.05 6.77 21.40
CA PRO A 685 -2.61 6.48 21.35
C PRO A 685 -2.23 5.07 21.87
N PHE A 686 -3.12 4.44 22.63
CA PHE A 686 -2.90 3.14 23.26
C PHE A 686 -3.21 1.95 22.32
N LYS A 687 -4.02 2.13 21.27
CA LYS A 687 -4.49 1.02 20.41
C LYS A 687 -3.36 0.38 19.60
N ALA A 688 -2.52 1.18 18.96
CA ALA A 688 -1.46 0.67 18.09
C ALA A 688 -0.54 -0.33 18.82
N GLY A 689 -0.16 -0.01 20.07
CA GLY A 689 0.69 -0.90 20.87
C GLY A 689 0.02 -2.22 21.25
N GLN A 690 -1.28 -2.24 21.49
CA GLN A 690 -2.01 -3.45 21.87
C GLN A 690 -2.34 -4.33 20.65
N ILE A 691 -2.79 -3.73 19.55
CA ILE A 691 -3.03 -4.46 18.30
C ILE A 691 -1.70 -4.98 17.72
N GLY A 692 -0.60 -4.24 17.86
CA GLY A 692 0.74 -4.68 17.46
C GLY A 692 1.18 -5.98 18.15
N LYS A 693 0.75 -6.25 19.39
CA LYS A 693 1.02 -7.53 20.05
C LYS A 693 0.31 -8.70 19.37
N LEU A 694 -0.95 -8.51 18.95
CA LEU A 694 -1.68 -9.51 18.19
C LEU A 694 -1.05 -9.71 16.81
N GLN A 695 -0.70 -8.63 16.12
CA GLN A 695 -0.01 -8.72 14.83
C GLN A 695 1.27 -9.54 14.93
N GLN A 696 2.13 -9.23 15.89
CA GLN A 696 3.39 -9.97 16.10
C GLN A 696 3.13 -11.46 16.43
N ALA A 697 2.13 -11.74 17.28
CA ALA A 697 1.77 -13.12 17.61
C ALA A 697 1.24 -13.87 16.37
N PHE A 698 0.46 -13.19 15.52
CA PHE A 698 -0.07 -13.78 14.29
C PHE A 698 1.04 -14.06 13.27
N GLU A 699 1.98 -13.14 13.09
CA GLU A 699 3.17 -13.34 12.25
C GLU A 699 4.01 -14.53 12.75
N GLN A 700 4.28 -14.60 14.06
CA GLN A 700 5.00 -15.73 14.67
C GLN A 700 4.27 -17.06 14.48
N TYR A 701 2.94 -17.05 14.62
CA TYR A 701 2.12 -18.23 14.36
C TYR A 701 2.25 -18.68 12.90
N LEU A 702 2.17 -17.76 11.93
CA LEU A 702 2.35 -18.08 10.52
C LEU A 702 3.74 -18.69 10.25
N TYR A 703 4.80 -18.09 10.76
CA TYR A 703 6.16 -18.62 10.58
C TYR A 703 6.34 -20.03 11.19
N ALA A 704 5.66 -20.31 12.30
CA ALA A 704 5.69 -21.64 12.89
C ALA A 704 4.98 -22.72 12.06
N LEU A 705 4.14 -22.33 11.09
CA LEU A 705 3.48 -23.24 10.14
C LEU A 705 4.40 -23.64 8.97
N GLN A 706 5.50 -22.92 8.73
CA GLN A 706 6.43 -23.29 7.66
C GLN A 706 7.13 -24.62 7.99
N PRO A 707 7.34 -25.49 6.99
CA PRO A 707 8.14 -26.68 7.18
C PRO A 707 9.53 -26.28 7.67
N GLN A 708 9.95 -26.78 8.82
CA GLN A 708 11.33 -26.60 9.25
C GLN A 708 12.25 -27.26 8.23
N PRO A 709 13.32 -26.59 7.75
CA PRO A 709 14.31 -27.26 6.94
C PRO A 709 14.83 -28.46 7.74
N LEU A 710 14.74 -29.65 7.15
CA LEU A 710 15.39 -30.82 7.69
C LEU A 710 16.85 -30.43 7.90
N LEU A 711 17.27 -30.30 9.17
CA LEU A 711 18.69 -30.23 9.49
C LEU A 711 19.29 -31.53 8.93
N GLU A 712 19.98 -31.44 7.79
CA GLU A 712 20.84 -32.51 7.33
C GLU A 712 21.80 -32.78 8.49
N SER A 713 21.60 -33.95 9.11
CA SER A 713 22.50 -34.46 10.12
C SER A 713 23.89 -34.65 9.47
N ALA A 714 24.80 -33.75 9.80
CA ALA A 714 26.22 -33.80 9.42
C ALA A 714 26.90 -35.04 10.00
#